data_2c47125b785f78e0cd9a8bb49b9172bb
#
_entry.id   2c47125b785f78e0cd9a8bb49b9172bb
#
_cell.length_a   1.000
_cell.length_b   1.000
_cell.length_c   1.000
_cell.angle_alpha   90.00
_cell.angle_beta   90.00
_cell.angle_gamma   90.00
#
_symmetry.space_group_name_H-M   'P 1'
#
loop_
_entity.id
_entity.type
_entity.pdbx_description
1 polymer ?
#
loop_
_entity_poly.entity_id
_entity_poly.type
_entity_poly.pdbx_seq_one_letter_code
_entity_poly.pdbx_strand_id
1 'polypeptide(L)'
;MLLSRYYFVFLLVVFSFVKATAQKKTTLPPGIDHYIEKVLQTFRVPGVGVAIVKDGRVLMAKGFGTKRMGENKPVDENTLFLIASNSKAFTATSLAILVEDGKLRWEDKVINHLPWFRMSDDYVTSHMTIRDLLVHHSGLPAYGGDIMLFPPSKYTRRQILDRLRNIPLKYDFRTTYAYDNILYLVAGEVIAEVSGMSWEDFVKKRIFDKVGMEESVSRYSALKANDNFSFGHARNGYDIRIVENFRDRNIGDAGDPAGGICSSASDMARWLITQLDSGRTPSQEKIFTPAATAQLWKVVTPMPVSKVPEAIKPSQQNFWGYGLGFRSYNYGKYKVVGHGGALRGFVSQIAMVPGLDLGVVVLTNQHTTGAYWSIINHVLDYYMQNPSFDWIGGYKKISDSATARSQAQKRKVAITRDSTDKPSIPLERYGGTYTEELMGKVTITKEDTGLVLRFENSDYYIADLAYFQYNNFIAKFRGMEFPTEAYVSFQLNPDGTIDGAKIKVLDPDSYFDFEELVLKPFDEKIHDTAELHNAISVEFAKHPEGVFAVAVKELSSRRQFFINAHDSYHAASTMKTPVLIEAYKQAKAGKFKITDKVTVKNEFKSIVDGSAFSLDSINDSEHGLYRMIGKTVTIYDLLYRMITMSSNLATNIVIDLVGAENVNETMRSMGAKDMQVLRGVEDNKAYEKGMNNMVTAYDLMMVLEGIASGKAVDQRASDEMIKILTQQHFTNIIAKNLPSGVKVASKSGSISFITHDSGIVFLPDGRKYVVVLLSRGVKDHKAVSATMANVSKLIYNYVK
;
A
#
# COMPACT_ATOMS: atom_id res chain seq x y z
N MET A 1 36.47 75.92 -42.45
CA MET A 1 35.45 75.15 -43.17
C MET A 1 35.86 73.71 -43.53
N LEU A 2 36.97 73.25 -43.07
CA LEU A 2 37.48 71.85 -43.33
C LEU A 2 37.30 70.88 -42.13
N LEU A 3 37.04 71.34 -40.92
CA LEU A 3 36.90 70.48 -39.70
C LEU A 3 35.46 69.92 -39.53
N SER A 4 34.45 70.46 -40.22
CA SER A 4 33.09 70.02 -40.09
C SER A 4 32.78 68.78 -40.95
N ARG A 5 33.56 68.44 -42.00
CA ARG A 5 33.32 67.27 -42.86
C ARG A 5 33.83 65.93 -42.26
N TYR A 6 34.82 65.95 -41.38
CA TYR A 6 35.36 64.72 -40.79
C TYR A 6 34.53 64.22 -39.64
N TYR A 7 33.80 65.05 -38.91
CA TYR A 7 32.88 64.59 -37.80
C TYR A 7 31.67 63.90 -38.37
N PHE A 8 31.16 64.27 -39.54
CA PHE A 8 29.93 63.62 -40.09
C PHE A 8 30.22 62.24 -40.68
N VAL A 9 31.44 61.97 -41.20
CA VAL A 9 31.88 60.68 -41.71
C VAL A 9 32.22 59.75 -40.54
N PHE A 10 32.75 60.23 -39.39
CA PHE A 10 33.07 59.45 -38.23
C PHE A 10 31.81 59.07 -37.50
N LEU A 11 30.75 59.86 -37.44
CA LEU A 11 29.45 59.54 -36.87
C LEU A 11 28.68 58.54 -37.70
N LEU A 12 28.80 58.55 -39.02
CA LEU A 12 28.17 57.55 -39.91
C LEU A 12 28.85 56.18 -39.88
N VAL A 13 30.15 56.13 -39.64
CA VAL A 13 30.91 54.86 -39.50
C VAL A 13 30.70 54.29 -38.11
N VAL A 14 30.51 55.04 -37.02
CA VAL A 14 30.21 54.56 -35.69
C VAL A 14 28.76 54.05 -35.58
N PHE A 15 27.80 54.59 -36.37
CA PHE A 15 26.41 54.09 -36.41
C PHE A 15 26.26 52.84 -37.30
N SER A 16 27.23 52.48 -38.12
CA SER A 16 27.20 51.25 -38.95
C SER A 16 27.74 50.01 -38.20
N PHE A 17 28.33 50.18 -36.98
CA PHE A 17 28.85 49.06 -36.18
C PHE A 17 27.96 48.58 -35.07
N VAL A 18 26.75 49.12 -34.91
CA VAL A 18 25.78 48.68 -33.91
C VAL A 18 24.52 48.21 -34.61
N LYS A 19 24.56 47.04 -35.18
CA LYS A 19 23.45 46.08 -35.34
C LYS A 19 23.88 44.78 -36.04
N ALA A 20 24.87 44.10 -35.52
CA ALA A 20 24.86 42.64 -35.66
C ALA A 20 23.98 42.09 -34.58
N THR A 21 22.66 42.36 -34.63
CA THR A 21 21.68 41.56 -33.91
C THR A 21 21.81 40.16 -34.47
N ALA A 22 22.36 39.23 -33.67
CA ALA A 22 22.33 37.81 -34.01
C ALA A 22 20.91 37.46 -34.46
N GLN A 23 20.76 37.15 -35.74
CA GLN A 23 19.45 36.83 -36.34
C GLN A 23 18.89 35.63 -35.57
N LYS A 24 17.84 35.85 -34.80
CA LYS A 24 17.21 34.78 -34.05
C LYS A 24 16.80 33.69 -35.03
N LYS A 25 17.39 32.48 -34.90
CA LYS A 25 17.01 31.33 -35.73
C LYS A 25 15.58 30.92 -35.35
N THR A 26 14.67 31.07 -36.30
CA THR A 26 13.22 30.75 -36.13
C THR A 26 12.82 29.50 -36.93
N THR A 27 13.80 28.82 -37.54
CA THR A 27 13.62 27.63 -38.39
C THR A 27 14.17 26.40 -37.67
N LEU A 28 13.68 25.24 -38.03
CA LEU A 28 14.21 23.96 -37.56
C LEU A 28 15.67 23.74 -37.96
N PRO A 29 16.45 22.96 -37.18
CA PRO A 29 17.78 22.52 -37.62
C PRO A 29 17.68 21.81 -38.97
N PRO A 30 18.55 22.16 -39.96
CA PRO A 30 18.56 21.53 -41.29
C PRO A 30 18.70 20.00 -41.15
N GLY A 31 17.84 19.22 -41.83
CA GLY A 31 17.93 17.77 -41.85
C GLY A 31 17.55 17.09 -40.52
N ILE A 32 16.82 17.77 -39.65
CA ILE A 32 16.44 17.23 -38.31
C ILE A 32 15.72 15.88 -38.41
N ASP A 33 14.83 15.68 -39.37
CA ASP A 33 14.12 14.42 -39.57
C ASP A 33 15.10 13.27 -39.80
N HIS A 34 16.02 13.43 -40.72
CA HIS A 34 17.07 12.45 -41.01
C HIS A 34 18.00 12.20 -39.80
N TYR A 35 18.28 13.26 -39.01
CA TYR A 35 19.07 13.14 -37.80
C TYR A 35 18.34 12.28 -36.77
N ILE A 36 17.04 12.49 -36.55
CA ILE A 36 16.21 11.69 -35.63
C ILE A 36 16.16 10.23 -36.10
N GLU A 37 15.93 9.97 -37.40
CA GLU A 37 15.93 8.60 -37.95
C GLU A 37 17.28 7.89 -37.72
N LYS A 38 18.40 8.59 -37.89
CA LYS A 38 19.73 8.06 -37.58
C LYS A 38 19.90 7.73 -36.08
N VAL A 39 19.33 8.56 -35.19
CA VAL A 39 19.31 8.27 -33.76
C VAL A 39 18.55 6.98 -33.48
N LEU A 40 17.32 6.81 -34.02
CA LEU A 40 16.52 5.62 -33.84
C LEU A 40 17.27 4.36 -34.29
N GLN A 41 17.88 4.41 -35.46
CA GLN A 41 18.67 3.29 -36.02
C GLN A 41 19.87 2.95 -35.12
N THR A 42 20.66 3.98 -34.72
CA THR A 42 21.89 3.80 -33.93
C THR A 42 21.59 3.19 -32.54
N PHE A 43 20.58 3.69 -31.88
CA PHE A 43 20.20 3.24 -30.54
C PHE A 43 19.14 2.12 -30.55
N ARG A 44 18.65 1.73 -31.73
CA ARG A 44 17.62 0.69 -31.93
C ARG A 44 16.35 1.02 -31.18
N VAL A 45 15.93 2.30 -31.16
CA VAL A 45 14.70 2.77 -30.54
C VAL A 45 13.55 2.53 -31.53
N PRO A 46 12.51 1.75 -31.16
CA PRO A 46 11.41 1.46 -32.07
C PRO A 46 10.61 2.70 -32.48
N GLY A 47 10.34 3.61 -31.54
CA GLY A 47 9.55 4.80 -31.82
C GLY A 47 9.85 5.98 -30.90
N VAL A 48 9.65 7.19 -31.41
CA VAL A 48 9.85 8.44 -30.68
C VAL A 48 8.85 9.50 -31.11
N GLY A 49 8.32 10.26 -30.13
CA GLY A 49 7.62 11.52 -30.34
C GLY A 49 8.54 12.69 -30.00
N VAL A 50 8.64 13.70 -30.90
CA VAL A 50 9.48 14.87 -30.68
C VAL A 50 8.67 16.13 -30.91
N ALA A 51 8.81 17.12 -30.00
CA ALA A 51 8.32 18.45 -30.25
C ALA A 51 9.41 19.51 -29.96
N ILE A 52 9.41 20.56 -30.79
CA ILE A 52 10.27 21.73 -30.69
C ILE A 52 9.38 22.96 -30.73
N VAL A 53 9.44 23.78 -29.69
CA VAL A 53 8.73 25.05 -29.62
C VAL A 53 9.73 26.20 -29.56
N LYS A 54 9.41 27.30 -30.22
CA LYS A 54 10.30 28.48 -30.31
C LYS A 54 9.45 29.75 -30.46
N ASP A 55 9.77 30.76 -29.66
CA ASP A 55 9.10 32.06 -29.68
C ASP A 55 7.56 31.92 -29.65
N GLY A 56 7.08 31.10 -28.71
CA GLY A 56 5.65 30.81 -28.47
C GLY A 56 4.94 30.00 -29.56
N ARG A 57 5.70 29.38 -30.51
CA ARG A 57 5.15 28.61 -31.64
C ARG A 57 5.68 27.19 -31.66
N VAL A 58 4.82 26.25 -32.07
CA VAL A 58 5.23 24.88 -32.35
C VAL A 58 5.93 24.87 -33.74
N LEU A 59 7.24 24.59 -33.77
CA LEU A 59 7.98 24.41 -35.00
C LEU A 59 7.95 22.96 -35.49
N MET A 60 7.87 22.01 -34.57
CA MET A 60 7.73 20.58 -34.83
C MET A 60 6.89 19.94 -33.72
N ALA A 61 5.95 19.10 -34.08
CA ALA A 61 5.37 18.04 -33.26
C ALA A 61 5.19 16.84 -34.21
N LYS A 62 6.01 15.79 -34.04
CA LYS A 62 6.07 14.68 -34.99
C LYS A 62 6.47 13.37 -34.34
N GLY A 63 5.92 12.27 -34.85
CA GLY A 63 6.30 10.90 -34.49
C GLY A 63 7.24 10.30 -35.54
N PHE A 64 8.11 9.40 -35.10
CA PHE A 64 9.02 8.62 -35.93
C PHE A 64 9.06 7.18 -35.47
N GLY A 65 9.24 6.23 -36.39
CA GLY A 65 9.29 4.80 -36.09
C GLY A 65 7.93 4.18 -35.84
N THR A 66 7.88 3.14 -35.02
CA THR A 66 6.68 2.34 -34.78
C THR A 66 6.25 2.31 -33.30
N LYS A 67 4.93 2.24 -33.05
CA LYS A 67 4.33 2.11 -31.72
C LYS A 67 4.67 0.79 -31.05
N ARG A 68 4.83 -0.28 -31.83
CA ARG A 68 5.17 -1.61 -31.33
C ARG A 68 6.10 -2.30 -32.33
N MET A 69 7.20 -2.83 -31.83
CA MET A 69 8.18 -3.57 -32.65
C MET A 69 7.53 -4.78 -33.33
N GLY A 70 7.77 -4.95 -34.62
CA GLY A 70 7.16 -6.04 -35.41
C GLY A 70 5.79 -5.71 -36.00
N GLU A 71 5.20 -4.54 -35.67
CA GLU A 71 3.93 -4.09 -36.27
C GLU A 71 4.16 -2.86 -37.18
N ASN A 72 3.40 -2.78 -38.27
CA ASN A 72 3.39 -1.60 -39.14
C ASN A 72 2.36 -0.56 -38.66
N LYS A 73 2.58 -0.03 -37.45
CA LYS A 73 1.78 1.04 -36.83
C LYS A 73 2.68 2.22 -36.50
N PRO A 74 2.73 3.24 -37.35
CA PRO A 74 3.66 4.36 -37.15
C PRO A 74 3.31 5.18 -35.92
N VAL A 75 4.33 5.75 -35.27
CA VAL A 75 4.17 6.80 -34.28
C VAL A 75 3.83 8.10 -35.03
N ASP A 76 2.82 8.81 -34.55
CA ASP A 76 2.42 10.14 -35.00
C ASP A 76 2.54 11.17 -33.86
N GLU A 77 2.21 12.44 -34.13
CA GLU A 77 2.30 13.54 -33.17
C GLU A 77 1.37 13.40 -31.95
N ASN A 78 0.29 12.62 -32.09
CA ASN A 78 -0.73 12.39 -31.07
C ASN A 78 -0.55 11.03 -30.36
N THR A 79 0.44 10.25 -30.76
CA THR A 79 0.73 8.98 -30.08
C THR A 79 1.10 9.23 -28.63
N LEU A 80 0.41 8.55 -27.71
CA LEU A 80 0.64 8.63 -26.26
C LEU A 80 1.85 7.79 -25.83
N PHE A 81 2.64 8.37 -24.94
CA PHE A 81 3.75 7.73 -24.22
C PHE A 81 3.59 7.95 -22.74
N LEU A 82 4.07 7.04 -21.91
CA LEU A 82 4.29 7.32 -20.49
C LEU A 82 5.40 8.36 -20.37
N ILE A 83 5.08 9.53 -19.81
CA ILE A 83 6.07 10.59 -19.58
C ILE A 83 6.81 10.44 -18.26
N ALA A 84 6.42 9.47 -17.46
CA ALA A 84 7.04 9.12 -16.19
C ALA A 84 7.23 10.35 -15.28
N SER A 85 8.42 10.55 -14.68
CA SER A 85 8.69 11.63 -13.74
C SER A 85 8.52 13.05 -14.29
N ASN A 86 8.27 13.25 -15.57
CA ASN A 86 7.78 14.54 -16.05
C ASN A 86 6.40 14.90 -15.48
N SER A 87 5.64 13.94 -14.95
CA SER A 87 4.39 14.14 -14.17
C SER A 87 4.60 15.01 -12.93
N LYS A 88 5.82 15.00 -12.34
CA LYS A 88 6.17 15.81 -11.16
C LYS A 88 6.02 17.31 -11.39
N ALA A 89 6.30 17.77 -12.64
CA ALA A 89 6.08 19.16 -13.00
C ALA A 89 4.59 19.55 -12.95
N PHE A 90 3.69 18.64 -13.30
CA PHE A 90 2.25 18.86 -13.22
C PHE A 90 1.76 18.86 -11.78
N THR A 91 2.29 17.96 -10.93
CA THR A 91 1.99 17.94 -9.49
C THR A 91 2.46 19.24 -8.81
N ALA A 92 3.67 19.69 -9.08
CA ALA A 92 4.19 20.93 -8.54
C ALA A 92 3.41 22.15 -9.04
N THR A 93 3.04 22.19 -10.33
CA THR A 93 2.21 23.26 -10.91
C THR A 93 0.80 23.26 -10.30
N SER A 94 0.22 22.09 -10.01
CA SER A 94 -1.08 22.00 -9.32
C SER A 94 -1.03 22.65 -7.93
N LEU A 95 0.03 22.39 -7.16
CA LEU A 95 0.23 23.07 -5.88
C LEU A 95 0.47 24.57 -6.05
N ALA A 96 1.20 24.99 -7.10
CA ALA A 96 1.41 26.42 -7.39
C ALA A 96 0.09 27.13 -7.70
N ILE A 97 -0.82 26.50 -8.44
CA ILE A 97 -2.17 27.02 -8.70
C ILE A 97 -2.96 27.15 -7.38
N LEU A 98 -2.89 26.17 -6.48
CA LEU A 98 -3.57 26.24 -5.18
C LEU A 98 -2.97 27.32 -4.26
N VAL A 99 -1.65 27.57 -4.37
CA VAL A 99 -1.00 28.69 -3.65
C VAL A 99 -1.52 30.03 -4.17
N GLU A 100 -1.63 30.21 -5.48
CA GLU A 100 -2.17 31.43 -6.09
C GLU A 100 -3.66 31.61 -5.87
N ASP A 101 -4.41 30.52 -5.77
CA ASP A 101 -5.82 30.50 -5.35
C ASP A 101 -5.98 30.87 -3.85
N GLY A 102 -4.87 31.07 -3.10
CA GLY A 102 -4.87 31.41 -1.67
C GLY A 102 -5.30 30.27 -0.75
N LYS A 103 -5.33 29.04 -1.25
CA LYS A 103 -5.82 27.86 -0.51
C LYS A 103 -4.75 27.20 0.36
N LEU A 104 -3.46 27.40 0.06
CA LEU A 104 -2.32 26.93 0.84
C LEU A 104 -1.09 27.83 0.60
N ARG A 105 -0.05 27.62 1.41
CA ARG A 105 1.26 28.27 1.25
C ARG A 105 2.35 27.22 1.16
N TRP A 106 3.46 27.55 0.47
CA TRP A 106 4.61 26.65 0.35
C TRP A 106 5.21 26.24 1.69
N GLU A 107 5.11 27.09 2.69
CA GLU A 107 5.65 26.91 4.04
C GLU A 107 4.65 26.26 5.01
N ASP A 108 3.42 25.99 4.59
CA ASP A 108 2.46 25.25 5.41
C ASP A 108 3.00 23.86 5.72
N LYS A 109 2.81 23.41 6.95
CA LYS A 109 3.21 22.08 7.39
C LYS A 109 2.26 21.03 6.81
N VAL A 110 2.81 19.94 6.30
CA VAL A 110 2.01 18.84 5.72
C VAL A 110 0.96 18.31 6.70
N ILE A 111 1.32 18.17 7.98
CA ILE A 111 0.40 17.70 9.02
C ILE A 111 -0.81 18.59 9.26
N ASN A 112 -0.78 19.87 8.84
CA ASN A 112 -1.93 20.77 8.94
C ASN A 112 -3.03 20.42 7.93
N HIS A 113 -2.65 19.85 6.79
CA HIS A 113 -3.55 19.39 5.73
C HIS A 113 -3.83 17.90 5.81
N LEU A 114 -2.81 17.12 6.19
CA LEU A 114 -2.88 15.65 6.32
C LEU A 114 -2.50 15.24 7.75
N PRO A 115 -3.41 15.29 8.73
CA PRO A 115 -3.10 14.99 10.15
C PRO A 115 -2.56 13.58 10.39
N TRP A 116 -2.77 12.68 9.46
CA TRP A 116 -2.28 11.30 9.49
C TRP A 116 -0.84 11.13 8.96
N PHE A 117 -0.28 12.15 8.29
CA PHE A 117 1.08 12.07 7.72
C PHE A 117 2.12 11.79 8.79
N ARG A 118 2.97 10.79 8.57
CA ARG A 118 4.07 10.41 9.48
C ARG A 118 5.28 9.94 8.69
N MET A 119 6.44 10.46 9.06
CA MET A 119 7.77 9.95 8.71
C MET A 119 8.29 9.09 9.86
N SER A 120 9.41 8.39 9.67
CA SER A 120 10.07 7.63 10.75
C SER A 120 10.64 8.51 11.87
N ASP A 121 10.79 9.80 11.65
CA ASP A 121 11.27 10.79 12.62
C ASP A 121 10.18 11.81 12.92
N ASP A 122 9.90 12.05 14.22
CA ASP A 122 8.83 12.96 14.67
C ASP A 122 9.15 14.43 14.40
N TYR A 123 10.44 14.84 14.45
CA TYR A 123 10.84 16.18 14.11
C TYR A 123 10.57 16.47 12.64
N VAL A 124 11.00 15.56 11.75
CA VAL A 124 10.75 15.67 10.31
C VAL A 124 9.25 15.67 10.02
N THR A 125 8.49 14.79 10.63
CA THR A 125 7.02 14.76 10.52
C THR A 125 6.40 16.11 10.84
N SER A 126 6.79 16.72 11.95
CA SER A 126 6.20 17.98 12.44
C SER A 126 6.72 19.24 11.73
N HIS A 127 7.82 19.15 10.98
CA HIS A 127 8.46 20.27 10.29
C HIS A 127 8.44 20.19 8.76
N MET A 128 8.01 19.06 8.18
CA MET A 128 7.84 18.89 6.73
C MET A 128 6.84 19.90 6.19
N THR A 129 7.27 20.69 5.20
CA THR A 129 6.41 21.67 4.51
C THR A 129 5.97 21.16 3.14
N ILE A 130 4.98 21.83 2.55
CA ILE A 130 4.53 21.54 1.18
C ILE A 130 5.70 21.64 0.19
N ARG A 131 6.59 22.63 0.36
CA ARG A 131 7.80 22.80 -0.44
C ARG A 131 8.74 21.60 -0.32
N ASP A 132 8.96 21.09 0.89
CA ASP A 132 9.87 19.97 1.15
C ASP A 132 9.45 18.68 0.42
N LEU A 133 8.13 18.46 0.22
CA LEU A 133 7.62 17.31 -0.52
C LEU A 133 8.14 17.24 -1.97
N LEU A 134 8.53 18.38 -2.54
CA LEU A 134 8.81 18.49 -3.98
C LEU A 134 10.30 18.56 -4.33
N VAL A 135 11.20 18.69 -3.35
CA VAL A 135 12.58 19.12 -3.63
C VAL A 135 13.65 18.08 -3.26
N HIS A 136 13.26 16.86 -2.88
CA HIS A 136 14.15 15.71 -2.66
C HIS A 136 15.26 15.94 -1.62
N HIS A 137 14.94 16.57 -0.49
CA HIS A 137 15.85 16.74 0.64
C HIS A 137 15.21 16.33 1.98
N SER A 138 14.32 15.37 1.92
CA SER A 138 13.53 14.88 3.05
C SER A 138 14.32 14.14 4.13
N GLY A 139 15.52 13.66 3.81
CA GLY A 139 16.31 12.77 4.64
C GLY A 139 16.13 11.29 4.27
N LEU A 140 15.10 10.92 3.47
CA LEU A 140 14.93 9.56 2.98
C LEU A 140 16.14 9.11 2.14
N PRO A 141 16.43 7.80 2.07
CA PRO A 141 17.34 7.26 1.06
C PRO A 141 16.78 7.55 -0.34
N ALA A 142 17.68 7.65 -1.33
CA ALA A 142 17.24 7.81 -2.72
C ALA A 142 16.36 6.62 -3.12
N TYR A 143 15.21 6.91 -3.75
CA TYR A 143 14.19 5.94 -4.16
C TYR A 143 13.53 5.18 -3.00
N GLY A 144 13.63 5.68 -1.76
CA GLY A 144 13.04 5.07 -0.57
C GLY A 144 11.55 4.77 -0.76
N GLY A 145 11.17 3.51 -0.58
CA GLY A 145 9.81 3.02 -0.76
C GLY A 145 9.37 2.70 -2.20
N ASP A 146 10.22 2.92 -3.20
CA ASP A 146 9.91 2.64 -4.61
C ASP A 146 9.55 1.18 -4.88
N ILE A 147 9.98 0.26 -4.04
CA ILE A 147 9.60 -1.16 -4.13
C ILE A 147 8.07 -1.39 -4.05
N MET A 148 7.34 -0.48 -3.44
CA MET A 148 5.87 -0.53 -3.39
C MET A 148 5.21 0.01 -4.66
N LEU A 149 5.99 0.68 -5.54
CA LEU A 149 5.52 1.39 -6.74
C LEU A 149 5.95 0.74 -8.05
N PHE A 150 7.12 0.09 -8.07
CA PHE A 150 7.77 -0.36 -9.30
C PHE A 150 8.34 -1.79 -9.19
N PRO A 151 7.61 -2.83 -9.68
CA PRO A 151 6.23 -2.83 -10.18
C PRO A 151 5.20 -2.55 -9.07
N PRO A 152 3.96 -2.18 -9.42
CA PRO A 152 2.97 -1.77 -8.44
C PRO A 152 2.66 -2.89 -7.45
N SER A 153 2.54 -2.51 -6.17
CA SER A 153 2.00 -3.39 -5.13
C SER A 153 0.46 -3.40 -5.16
N LYS A 154 -0.15 -4.29 -4.39
CA LYS A 154 -1.61 -4.32 -4.16
C LYS A 154 -2.10 -3.24 -3.21
N TYR A 155 -1.20 -2.42 -2.70
CA TYR A 155 -1.55 -1.36 -1.77
C TYR A 155 -2.23 -0.19 -2.46
N THR A 156 -3.23 0.39 -1.80
CA THR A 156 -3.75 1.72 -2.14
C THR A 156 -2.69 2.79 -1.87
N ARG A 157 -2.82 3.98 -2.49
CA ARG A 157 -1.94 5.12 -2.23
C ARG A 157 -1.83 5.42 -0.72
N ARG A 158 -2.94 5.42 0.00
CA ARG A 158 -2.96 5.63 1.45
C ARG A 158 -2.16 4.56 2.20
N GLN A 159 -2.33 3.29 1.87
CA GLN A 159 -1.57 2.20 2.51
C GLN A 159 -0.07 2.28 2.25
N ILE A 160 0.34 2.76 1.06
CA ILE A 160 1.75 3.06 0.75
C ILE A 160 2.26 4.18 1.66
N LEU A 161 1.50 5.27 1.77
CA LEU A 161 1.89 6.45 2.56
C LEU A 161 1.91 6.19 4.07
N ASP A 162 1.05 5.31 4.57
CA ASP A 162 1.08 4.87 5.97
C ASP A 162 2.39 4.13 6.32
N ARG A 163 3.12 3.59 5.31
CA ARG A 163 4.41 2.89 5.48
C ARG A 163 5.63 3.81 5.44
N LEU A 164 5.47 5.08 5.14
CA LEU A 164 6.56 6.08 5.23
C LEU A 164 7.25 6.08 6.60
N ARG A 165 6.48 5.85 7.67
CA ARG A 165 7.01 5.74 9.04
C ARG A 165 8.01 4.61 9.25
N ASN A 166 8.01 3.62 8.37
CA ASN A 166 8.89 2.44 8.43
C ASN A 166 10.17 2.62 7.60
N ILE A 167 10.30 3.72 6.84
CA ILE A 167 11.51 3.99 6.07
C ILE A 167 12.46 4.85 6.91
N PRO A 168 13.60 4.30 7.38
CA PRO A 168 14.53 5.06 8.19
C PRO A 168 15.16 6.19 7.37
N LEU A 169 15.41 7.33 8.01
CA LEU A 169 16.15 8.42 7.39
C LEU A 169 17.62 8.01 7.23
N LYS A 170 18.18 8.29 6.07
CA LYS A 170 19.61 8.07 5.75
C LYS A 170 20.44 9.35 5.87
N TYR A 171 19.80 10.49 5.73
CA TYR A 171 20.42 11.81 5.74
C TYR A 171 19.69 12.75 6.71
N ASP A 172 20.37 13.79 7.14
CA ASP A 172 19.72 14.85 7.90
C ASP A 172 18.72 15.62 7.04
N PHE A 173 17.60 16.01 7.64
CA PHE A 173 16.54 16.74 6.97
C PHE A 173 17.04 18.05 6.34
N ARG A 174 16.71 18.29 5.08
CA ARG A 174 17.07 19.47 4.27
C ARG A 174 18.56 19.63 3.94
N THR A 175 19.38 18.59 4.10
CA THR A 175 20.83 18.71 3.87
C THR A 175 21.32 18.12 2.57
N THR A 176 20.72 17.01 2.13
CA THR A 176 21.25 16.19 1.04
C THR A 176 20.17 15.93 -0.01
N TYR A 177 20.55 16.07 -1.29
CA TYR A 177 19.70 15.64 -2.40
C TYR A 177 19.62 14.12 -2.45
N ALA A 178 18.43 13.58 -2.25
CA ALA A 178 18.12 12.16 -2.39
C ALA A 178 16.74 12.03 -3.07
N TYR A 179 16.77 11.66 -4.36
CA TYR A 179 15.55 11.59 -5.18
C TYR A 179 14.56 10.57 -4.62
N ASP A 180 13.33 10.98 -4.36
CA ASP A 180 12.23 10.11 -3.93
C ASP A 180 10.96 10.33 -4.76
N ASN A 181 10.18 9.26 -4.96
CA ASN A 181 8.90 9.31 -5.65
C ASN A 181 7.74 9.44 -4.65
N ILE A 182 7.89 8.84 -3.47
CA ILE A 182 6.81 8.63 -2.52
C ILE A 182 6.27 9.96 -1.94
N LEU A 183 7.09 11.00 -1.79
CA LEU A 183 6.63 12.31 -1.32
C LEU A 183 5.79 13.07 -2.35
N TYR A 184 5.92 12.76 -3.63
CA TYR A 184 5.00 13.26 -4.65
C TYR A 184 3.60 12.64 -4.53
N LEU A 185 3.49 11.44 -4.00
CA LEU A 185 2.19 10.86 -3.64
C LEU A 185 1.54 11.63 -2.49
N VAL A 186 2.34 12.01 -1.46
CA VAL A 186 1.87 12.90 -0.38
C VAL A 186 1.38 14.24 -0.95
N ALA A 187 2.15 14.81 -1.89
CA ALA A 187 1.75 16.05 -2.59
C ALA A 187 0.41 15.88 -3.33
N GLY A 188 0.19 14.71 -3.95
CA GLY A 188 -1.09 14.36 -4.57
C GLY A 188 -2.25 14.32 -3.58
N GLU A 189 -2.05 13.76 -2.40
CA GLU A 189 -3.06 13.75 -1.32
C GLU A 189 -3.33 15.17 -0.77
N VAL A 190 -2.29 16.02 -0.65
CA VAL A 190 -2.49 17.43 -0.28
C VAL A 190 -3.35 18.16 -1.32
N ILE A 191 -3.10 17.93 -2.62
CA ILE A 191 -3.93 18.51 -3.69
C ILE A 191 -5.38 18.05 -3.55
N ALA A 192 -5.59 16.75 -3.29
CA ALA A 192 -6.93 16.19 -3.13
C ALA A 192 -7.66 16.79 -1.93
N GLU A 193 -7.02 16.86 -0.78
CA GLU A 193 -7.59 17.42 0.45
C GLU A 193 -7.96 18.90 0.29
N VAL A 194 -7.05 19.70 -0.24
CA VAL A 194 -7.23 21.16 -0.34
C VAL A 194 -8.21 21.56 -1.44
N SER A 195 -8.26 20.80 -2.54
CA SER A 195 -9.13 21.12 -3.69
C SER A 195 -10.50 20.48 -3.64
N GLY A 196 -10.67 19.37 -2.89
CA GLY A 196 -11.84 18.51 -2.91
C GLY A 196 -11.97 17.68 -4.20
N MET A 197 -10.88 17.54 -4.97
CA MET A 197 -10.82 16.75 -6.21
C MET A 197 -9.65 15.78 -6.13
N SER A 198 -9.76 14.58 -6.71
CA SER A 198 -8.60 13.72 -6.88
C SER A 198 -7.46 14.46 -7.61
N TRP A 199 -6.21 14.07 -7.39
CA TRP A 199 -5.08 14.65 -8.12
C TRP A 199 -5.29 14.55 -9.64
N GLU A 200 -5.79 13.41 -10.08
CA GLU A 200 -6.04 13.09 -11.48
C GLU A 200 -7.09 14.03 -12.11
N ASP A 201 -8.19 14.28 -11.40
CA ASP A 201 -9.24 15.20 -11.83
C ASP A 201 -8.77 16.65 -11.79
N PHE A 202 -7.96 17.01 -10.78
CA PHE A 202 -7.40 18.35 -10.68
C PHE A 202 -6.47 18.64 -11.87
N VAL A 203 -5.52 17.75 -12.17
CA VAL A 203 -4.59 17.89 -13.30
C VAL A 203 -5.39 17.98 -14.61
N LYS A 204 -6.39 17.12 -14.79
CA LYS A 204 -7.24 17.18 -15.98
C LYS A 204 -7.94 18.53 -16.12
N LYS A 205 -8.71 18.95 -15.12
CA LYS A 205 -9.56 20.14 -15.19
C LYS A 205 -8.77 21.45 -15.16
N ARG A 206 -7.74 21.54 -14.31
CA ARG A 206 -7.02 22.79 -14.06
C ARG A 206 -5.80 22.98 -14.97
N ILE A 207 -5.31 21.89 -15.60
CA ILE A 207 -4.15 21.96 -16.49
C ILE A 207 -4.50 21.45 -17.88
N PHE A 208 -4.85 20.18 -18.09
CA PHE A 208 -5.02 19.62 -19.43
C PHE A 208 -6.11 20.34 -20.24
N ASP A 209 -7.30 20.47 -19.68
CA ASP A 209 -8.43 21.11 -20.33
C ASP A 209 -8.15 22.61 -20.66
N LYS A 210 -7.32 23.29 -19.84
CA LYS A 210 -6.96 24.70 -20.01
C LYS A 210 -5.83 24.90 -21.02
N VAL A 211 -4.85 24.00 -21.03
CA VAL A 211 -3.72 24.03 -21.96
C VAL A 211 -4.09 23.50 -23.34
N GLY A 212 -5.18 22.75 -23.45
CA GLY A 212 -5.61 22.05 -24.65
C GLY A 212 -4.85 20.75 -24.89
N MET A 213 -4.49 20.04 -23.81
CA MET A 213 -3.83 18.71 -23.86
C MET A 213 -4.91 17.62 -23.97
N GLU A 214 -5.51 17.53 -25.16
CA GLU A 214 -6.74 16.75 -25.41
C GLU A 214 -6.51 15.23 -25.38
N GLU A 215 -5.31 14.78 -25.78
CA GLU A 215 -4.96 13.36 -25.82
C GLU A 215 -4.43 12.85 -24.47
N SER A 216 -3.93 13.75 -23.62
CA SER A 216 -3.25 13.40 -22.39
C SER A 216 -4.19 12.84 -21.34
N VAL A 217 -3.75 11.80 -20.61
CA VAL A 217 -4.46 11.22 -19.49
C VAL A 217 -3.62 11.30 -18.22
N SER A 218 -4.26 11.68 -17.12
CA SER A 218 -3.63 11.81 -15.80
C SER A 218 -3.60 10.51 -15.01
N ARG A 219 -4.34 9.49 -15.46
CA ARG A 219 -4.45 8.18 -14.84
C ARG A 219 -4.17 7.12 -15.90
N TYR A 220 -3.19 6.28 -15.62
CA TYR A 220 -2.79 5.22 -16.53
C TYR A 220 -3.90 4.20 -16.82
N SER A 221 -4.69 3.84 -15.79
CA SER A 221 -5.84 2.94 -15.95
C SER A 221 -6.97 3.52 -16.82
N ALA A 222 -6.97 4.84 -17.10
CA ALA A 222 -7.94 5.48 -17.99
C ALA A 222 -7.71 5.20 -19.48
N LEU A 223 -6.53 4.69 -19.87
CA LEU A 223 -6.22 4.31 -21.26
C LEU A 223 -7.12 3.17 -21.72
N LYS A 224 -7.72 3.35 -22.89
CA LYS A 224 -8.58 2.35 -23.55
C LYS A 224 -7.77 1.49 -24.53
N ALA A 225 -8.30 0.32 -24.87
CA ALA A 225 -7.63 -0.60 -25.80
C ALA A 225 -7.39 -0.01 -27.21
N ASN A 226 -8.24 0.92 -27.63
CA ASN A 226 -8.20 1.54 -28.95
C ASN A 226 -7.49 2.91 -28.97
N ASP A 227 -6.93 3.35 -27.83
CA ASP A 227 -6.21 4.62 -27.79
C ASP A 227 -4.94 4.57 -28.66
N ASN A 228 -4.56 5.72 -29.18
CA ASN A 228 -3.32 5.91 -29.95
C ASN A 228 -2.12 5.88 -29.01
N PHE A 229 -1.75 4.71 -28.52
CA PHE A 229 -0.77 4.51 -27.48
C PHE A 229 0.42 3.67 -27.95
N SER A 230 1.64 4.03 -27.50
CA SER A 230 2.87 3.30 -27.79
C SER A 230 3.16 2.22 -26.74
N PHE A 231 3.67 1.06 -27.18
CA PHE A 231 4.10 -0.02 -26.28
C PHE A 231 5.55 0.21 -25.83
N GLY A 232 5.81 -0.08 -24.56
CA GLY A 232 7.17 -0.01 -24.03
C GLY A 232 8.05 -1.17 -24.52
N HIS A 233 9.35 -0.91 -24.68
CA HIS A 233 10.33 -1.91 -25.08
C HIS A 233 11.47 -1.96 -24.06
N ALA A 234 11.55 -3.07 -23.31
CA ALA A 234 12.66 -3.33 -22.40
C ALA A 234 13.93 -3.68 -23.18
N ARG A 235 15.09 -3.35 -22.61
CA ARG A 235 16.39 -3.60 -23.20
C ARG A 235 17.35 -4.28 -22.22
N ASN A 236 18.10 -5.27 -22.72
CA ASN A 236 19.24 -5.86 -22.03
C ASN A 236 20.41 -5.98 -23.01
N GLY A 237 21.40 -5.10 -22.90
CA GLY A 237 22.47 -4.98 -23.89
C GLY A 237 21.91 -4.62 -25.28
N TYR A 238 22.01 -5.54 -26.22
CA TYR A 238 21.48 -5.38 -27.58
C TYR A 238 20.15 -6.09 -27.83
N ASP A 239 19.67 -6.87 -26.87
CA ASP A 239 18.38 -7.56 -26.97
C ASP A 239 17.25 -6.59 -26.53
N ILE A 240 16.16 -6.54 -27.31
CA ILE A 240 15.02 -5.67 -27.11
C ILE A 240 13.77 -6.54 -27.15
N ARG A 241 12.91 -6.39 -26.13
CA ARG A 241 11.66 -7.13 -26.01
C ARG A 241 10.52 -6.19 -25.69
N ILE A 242 9.34 -6.50 -26.25
CA ILE A 242 8.12 -5.75 -25.92
C ILE A 242 7.78 -6.02 -24.47
N VAL A 243 7.45 -4.96 -23.72
CA VAL A 243 6.89 -5.07 -22.37
C VAL A 243 5.43 -5.48 -22.52
N GLU A 244 5.19 -6.78 -22.51
CA GLU A 244 3.83 -7.32 -22.54
C GLU A 244 3.13 -6.99 -21.21
N ASN A 245 1.82 -6.74 -21.28
CA ASN A 245 1.00 -6.37 -20.11
C ASN A 245 1.55 -5.16 -19.33
N PHE A 246 2.17 -4.21 -20.03
CA PHE A 246 2.78 -3.05 -19.42
C PHE A 246 1.77 -2.22 -18.58
N ARG A 247 0.47 -2.31 -18.91
CA ARG A 247 -0.61 -1.67 -18.14
C ARG A 247 -0.63 -2.12 -16.68
N ASP A 248 -0.30 -3.38 -16.43
CA ASP A 248 -0.33 -3.97 -15.10
C ASP A 248 1.03 -3.90 -14.38
N ARG A 249 2.11 -3.57 -15.09
CA ARG A 249 3.49 -3.77 -14.61
C ARG A 249 4.36 -2.53 -14.48
N ASN A 250 3.86 -1.33 -14.83
CA ASN A 250 4.67 -0.12 -14.76
C ASN A 250 4.52 0.59 -13.43
N ILE A 251 3.54 1.47 -13.32
CA ILE A 251 3.20 2.20 -12.12
C ILE A 251 1.69 2.06 -11.94
N GLY A 252 1.22 1.60 -10.80
CA GLY A 252 -0.22 1.59 -10.51
C GLY A 252 -0.76 3.01 -10.28
N ASP A 253 -2.07 3.19 -10.34
CA ASP A 253 -2.74 4.48 -10.10
C ASP A 253 -2.32 5.14 -8.77
N ALA A 254 -1.83 4.34 -7.80
CA ALA A 254 -1.27 4.88 -6.57
C ALA A 254 -0.09 5.83 -6.81
N GLY A 255 0.72 5.58 -7.83
CA GLY A 255 1.92 6.34 -8.18
C GLY A 255 1.70 7.51 -9.13
N ASP A 256 0.48 7.76 -9.61
CA ASP A 256 0.20 8.77 -10.64
C ASP A 256 0.82 10.15 -10.39
N PRO A 257 0.78 10.73 -9.16
CA PRO A 257 1.37 12.03 -8.90
C PRO A 257 2.90 12.10 -9.12
N ALA A 258 3.58 10.96 -9.07
CA ALA A 258 5.02 10.86 -9.29
C ALA A 258 5.40 10.52 -10.73
N GLY A 259 4.48 9.85 -11.50
CA GLY A 259 4.91 9.32 -12.79
C GLY A 259 3.82 8.78 -13.73
N GLY A 260 2.52 8.91 -13.44
CA GLY A 260 1.46 8.19 -14.15
C GLY A 260 0.90 8.87 -15.41
N ILE A 261 1.31 10.10 -15.74
CA ILE A 261 0.77 10.81 -16.92
C ILE A 261 1.21 10.12 -18.20
N CYS A 262 0.24 9.93 -19.11
CA CYS A 262 0.50 9.60 -20.51
C CYS A 262 0.22 10.83 -21.37
N SER A 263 1.14 11.18 -22.29
CA SER A 263 1.02 12.37 -23.14
C SER A 263 1.66 12.16 -24.50
N SER A 264 1.36 13.06 -25.43
CA SER A 264 1.84 13.05 -26.81
C SER A 264 2.81 14.20 -27.10
N ALA A 265 3.50 14.15 -28.24
CA ALA A 265 4.38 15.24 -28.67
C ALA A 265 3.61 16.55 -28.85
N SER A 266 2.39 16.52 -29.44
CA SER A 266 1.55 17.69 -29.65
C SER A 266 1.07 18.32 -28.34
N ASP A 267 0.62 17.52 -27.37
CA ASP A 267 0.18 18.03 -26.09
C ASP A 267 1.33 18.59 -25.26
N MET A 268 2.47 17.89 -25.25
CA MET A 268 3.67 18.37 -24.57
C MET A 268 4.23 19.65 -25.19
N ALA A 269 4.04 19.89 -26.50
CA ALA A 269 4.37 21.17 -27.12
C ALA A 269 3.57 22.33 -26.54
N ARG A 270 2.24 22.12 -26.34
CA ARG A 270 1.37 23.13 -25.70
C ARG A 270 1.76 23.38 -24.26
N TRP A 271 2.14 22.31 -23.52
CA TRP A 271 2.68 22.41 -22.16
C TRP A 271 3.98 23.22 -22.12
N LEU A 272 4.92 22.98 -23.05
CA LEU A 272 6.18 23.73 -23.13
C LEU A 272 5.93 25.23 -23.37
N ILE A 273 5.02 25.58 -24.28
CA ILE A 273 4.63 26.99 -24.54
C ILE A 273 4.08 27.60 -23.25
N THR A 274 3.16 26.90 -22.56
CA THR A 274 2.54 27.39 -21.32
C THR A 274 3.59 27.63 -20.22
N GLN A 275 4.56 26.73 -20.07
CA GLN A 275 5.64 26.89 -19.11
C GLN A 275 6.57 28.08 -19.47
N LEU A 276 6.98 28.20 -20.74
CA LEU A 276 7.87 29.26 -21.20
C LEU A 276 7.21 30.65 -21.13
N ASP A 277 5.89 30.72 -21.38
CA ASP A 277 5.11 31.97 -21.25
C ASP A 277 4.52 32.15 -19.83
N SER A 278 5.17 31.55 -18.82
CA SER A 278 4.85 31.78 -17.42
C SER A 278 3.37 31.58 -17.07
N GLY A 279 2.78 30.50 -17.57
CA GLY A 279 1.43 30.05 -17.27
C GLY A 279 0.36 30.57 -18.26
N ARG A 280 0.72 31.30 -19.29
CA ARG A 280 -0.20 31.68 -20.36
C ARG A 280 -0.28 30.53 -21.39
N THR A 281 -1.48 30.02 -21.58
CA THR A 281 -1.75 28.92 -22.52
C THR A 281 -1.72 29.38 -23.98
N PRO A 282 -1.62 28.46 -24.95
CA PRO A 282 -1.77 28.80 -26.36
C PRO A 282 -3.08 29.53 -26.70
N SER A 283 -4.17 29.27 -25.95
CA SER A 283 -5.45 29.99 -26.05
C SER A 283 -5.48 31.33 -25.34
N GLN A 284 -4.35 31.81 -24.83
CA GLN A 284 -4.15 33.05 -24.06
C GLN A 284 -4.82 33.07 -22.67
N GLU A 285 -5.34 31.97 -22.18
CA GLU A 285 -5.79 31.83 -20.80
C GLU A 285 -4.57 31.76 -19.85
N LYS A 286 -4.67 32.38 -18.68
CA LYS A 286 -3.62 32.35 -17.69
C LYS A 286 -3.98 31.34 -16.60
N ILE A 287 -3.20 30.26 -16.45
CA ILE A 287 -3.44 29.22 -15.43
C ILE A 287 -2.56 29.37 -14.18
N PHE A 288 -1.43 30.07 -14.27
CA PHE A 288 -0.57 30.53 -13.16
C PHE A 288 0.22 31.77 -13.60
N THR A 289 0.98 32.38 -12.68
CA THR A 289 1.64 33.67 -12.88
C THR A 289 3.18 33.55 -13.06
N PRO A 290 3.86 34.59 -13.55
CA PRO A 290 5.32 34.64 -13.54
C PRO A 290 5.93 34.46 -12.12
N ALA A 291 5.22 34.86 -11.08
CA ALA A 291 5.66 34.63 -9.69
C ALA A 291 5.67 33.13 -9.35
N ALA A 292 4.64 32.39 -9.77
CA ALA A 292 4.61 30.93 -9.64
C ALA A 292 5.76 30.27 -10.43
N THR A 293 5.99 30.69 -11.70
CA THR A 293 7.13 30.20 -12.51
C THR A 293 8.46 30.43 -11.79
N ALA A 294 8.66 31.61 -11.23
CA ALA A 294 9.87 31.93 -10.48
C ALA A 294 10.07 31.00 -9.27
N GLN A 295 8.99 30.64 -8.55
CA GLN A 295 9.04 29.66 -7.45
C GLN A 295 9.32 28.23 -7.95
N LEU A 296 8.62 27.78 -9.00
CA LEU A 296 8.79 26.44 -9.58
C LEU A 296 10.23 26.18 -10.05
N TRP A 297 10.85 27.17 -10.70
CA TRP A 297 12.17 27.05 -11.33
C TRP A 297 13.34 27.52 -10.46
N LYS A 298 13.07 28.03 -9.25
CA LYS A 298 14.10 28.40 -8.27
C LYS A 298 14.76 27.13 -7.76
N VAL A 299 16.09 27.07 -7.84
CA VAL A 299 16.84 25.99 -7.19
C VAL A 299 16.70 26.09 -5.68
N VAL A 300 16.21 25.04 -5.07
CA VAL A 300 16.06 24.88 -3.61
C VAL A 300 17.11 23.90 -3.09
N THR A 301 17.26 22.76 -3.77
CA THR A 301 18.23 21.72 -3.39
C THR A 301 19.35 21.67 -4.43
N PRO A 302 20.59 22.01 -4.06
CA PRO A 302 21.76 21.81 -4.92
C PRO A 302 21.96 20.31 -5.22
N MET A 303 22.29 19.99 -6.46
CA MET A 303 22.60 18.64 -6.90
C MET A 303 24.10 18.48 -7.18
N PRO A 304 24.69 17.30 -6.90
CA PRO A 304 26.09 17.05 -7.24
C PRO A 304 26.35 17.20 -8.75
N VAL A 305 27.43 17.89 -9.10
CA VAL A 305 27.89 17.99 -10.49
C VAL A 305 28.99 16.97 -10.70
N SER A 306 28.72 15.97 -11.52
CA SER A 306 29.72 14.96 -11.89
C SER A 306 30.48 15.35 -13.14
N LYS A 307 31.73 14.92 -13.24
CA LYS A 307 32.50 15.03 -14.49
C LYS A 307 31.90 14.09 -15.54
N VAL A 308 31.50 14.64 -16.67
CA VAL A 308 30.99 13.84 -17.78
C VAL A 308 32.12 13.11 -18.52
N PRO A 309 31.85 11.94 -19.12
CA PRO A 309 32.82 11.26 -19.98
C PRO A 309 33.30 12.16 -21.13
N GLU A 310 34.58 12.03 -21.53
CA GLU A 310 35.16 12.80 -22.60
C GLU A 310 34.37 12.70 -23.93
N ALA A 311 33.73 11.57 -24.18
CA ALA A 311 32.90 11.33 -25.36
C ALA A 311 31.66 12.26 -25.47
N ILE A 312 31.29 12.96 -24.41
CA ILE A 312 30.19 13.94 -24.37
C ILE A 312 30.60 15.22 -23.66
N LYS A 313 31.87 15.55 -23.62
CA LYS A 313 32.45 16.69 -22.90
C LYS A 313 31.73 18.05 -23.09
N PRO A 314 31.20 18.42 -24.28
CA PRO A 314 30.46 19.67 -24.42
C PRO A 314 29.20 19.77 -23.56
N SER A 315 28.66 18.66 -23.06
CA SER A 315 27.49 18.65 -22.15
C SER A 315 27.87 18.87 -20.68
N GLN A 316 29.15 19.14 -20.37
CA GLN A 316 29.58 19.38 -18.97
C GLN A 316 28.86 20.58 -18.37
N GLN A 317 28.21 20.33 -17.25
CA GLN A 317 27.53 21.34 -16.43
C GLN A 317 28.47 21.89 -15.38
N ASN A 318 28.28 23.16 -14.98
CA ASN A 318 29.00 23.83 -13.91
C ASN A 318 28.15 23.97 -12.65
N PHE A 319 26.83 23.93 -12.79
CA PHE A 319 25.90 23.83 -11.69
C PHE A 319 24.72 22.93 -12.05
N TRP A 320 24.12 22.32 -11.04
CA TRP A 320 22.90 21.53 -11.15
C TRP A 320 22.10 21.66 -9.87
N GLY A 321 20.78 21.80 -9.97
CA GLY A 321 19.92 21.90 -8.80
C GLY A 321 18.48 21.54 -9.12
N TYR A 322 17.73 21.27 -8.06
CA TYR A 322 16.32 20.90 -8.09
C TYR A 322 15.44 22.01 -7.52
N GLY A 323 14.40 22.37 -8.25
CA GLY A 323 13.33 23.27 -7.85
C GLY A 323 12.07 22.49 -7.49
N LEU A 324 10.90 23.12 -7.65
CA LEU A 324 9.63 22.47 -7.37
C LEU A 324 9.17 21.66 -8.60
N GLY A 325 9.58 20.39 -8.67
CA GLY A 325 9.27 19.50 -9.79
C GLY A 325 10.08 19.74 -11.08
N PHE A 326 11.09 20.59 -11.03
CA PHE A 326 11.96 20.91 -12.15
C PHE A 326 13.45 20.84 -11.77
N ARG A 327 14.27 20.39 -12.68
CA ARG A 327 15.73 20.50 -12.61
C ARG A 327 16.19 21.76 -13.34
N SER A 328 17.19 22.43 -12.79
CA SER A 328 17.84 23.58 -13.44
C SER A 328 19.34 23.33 -13.53
N TYR A 329 19.91 23.53 -14.72
CA TYR A 329 21.34 23.38 -14.98
C TYR A 329 21.79 24.35 -16.06
N ASN A 330 23.11 24.49 -16.30
CA ASN A 330 23.61 25.24 -17.43
C ASN A 330 23.97 24.32 -18.61
N TYR A 331 23.70 24.79 -19.81
CA TYR A 331 24.27 24.27 -21.06
C TYR A 331 24.95 25.43 -21.80
N GLY A 332 26.28 25.38 -21.87
CA GLY A 332 27.03 26.56 -22.21
C GLY A 332 26.75 27.73 -21.28
N LYS A 333 26.40 28.90 -21.80
CA LYS A 333 26.04 30.11 -21.05
C LYS A 333 24.54 30.21 -20.66
N TYR A 334 23.71 29.30 -21.14
CA TYR A 334 22.27 29.37 -20.94
C TYR A 334 21.83 28.52 -19.77
N LYS A 335 20.83 29.00 -19.02
CA LYS A 335 20.07 28.21 -18.07
C LYS A 335 19.12 27.30 -18.84
N VAL A 336 19.09 26.01 -18.49
CA VAL A 336 18.15 25.02 -18.97
C VAL A 336 17.26 24.58 -17.79
N VAL A 337 15.97 24.52 -18.00
CA VAL A 337 14.98 24.03 -17.03
C VAL A 337 14.22 22.87 -17.65
N GLY A 338 14.03 21.79 -16.92
CA GLY A 338 13.32 20.63 -17.44
C GLY A 338 13.29 19.49 -16.44
N HIS A 339 12.88 18.33 -16.89
CA HIS A 339 12.92 17.10 -16.13
C HIS A 339 13.03 15.89 -17.07
N GLY A 340 13.61 14.80 -16.59
CA GLY A 340 13.58 13.50 -17.28
C GLY A 340 12.60 12.57 -16.64
N GLY A 341 12.06 11.66 -17.42
CA GLY A 341 11.20 10.57 -16.97
C GLY A 341 11.73 9.22 -17.40
N ALA A 342 11.62 8.21 -16.53
CA ALA A 342 11.97 6.84 -16.84
C ALA A 342 10.99 5.89 -16.17
N LEU A 343 10.39 5.02 -16.95
CA LEU A 343 9.62 3.84 -16.55
C LEU A 343 10.01 2.68 -17.44
N ARG A 344 9.67 1.49 -17.07
CA ARG A 344 10.05 0.29 -17.83
C ARG A 344 9.56 0.40 -19.27
N GLY A 345 10.50 0.40 -20.20
CA GLY A 345 10.23 0.51 -21.64
C GLY A 345 9.98 1.94 -22.14
N PHE A 346 10.04 2.96 -21.29
CA PHE A 346 9.85 4.36 -21.71
C PHE A 346 10.89 5.28 -21.05
N VAL A 347 11.40 6.22 -21.83
CA VAL A 347 12.09 7.38 -21.26
C VAL A 347 11.62 8.66 -21.98
N SER A 348 11.57 9.73 -21.23
CA SER A 348 11.17 11.04 -21.72
C SER A 348 12.11 12.13 -21.20
N GLN A 349 12.30 13.22 -21.94
CA GLN A 349 13.11 14.35 -21.51
C GLN A 349 12.50 15.66 -22.02
N ILE A 350 12.43 16.63 -21.11
CA ILE A 350 12.09 18.02 -21.41
C ILE A 350 13.34 18.88 -21.16
N ALA A 351 13.60 19.80 -22.09
CA ALA A 351 14.61 20.85 -21.95
C ALA A 351 14.03 22.19 -22.44
N MET A 352 13.88 23.14 -21.53
CA MET A 352 13.45 24.52 -21.82
C MET A 352 14.62 25.47 -21.61
N VAL A 353 14.82 26.40 -22.53
CA VAL A 353 15.84 27.45 -22.46
C VAL A 353 15.12 28.81 -22.44
N PRO A 354 14.73 29.32 -21.24
CA PRO A 354 13.93 30.53 -21.15
C PRO A 354 14.57 31.77 -21.85
N GLY A 355 15.92 31.89 -21.78
CA GLY A 355 16.62 32.97 -22.43
C GLY A 355 16.58 32.95 -23.96
N LEU A 356 16.13 31.85 -24.56
CA LEU A 356 15.92 31.71 -26.00
C LEU A 356 14.45 31.51 -26.37
N ASP A 357 13.53 31.44 -25.39
CA ASP A 357 12.15 31.03 -25.60
C ASP A 357 12.07 29.73 -26.45
N LEU A 358 12.86 28.73 -26.03
CA LEU A 358 13.02 27.44 -26.71
C LEU A 358 12.64 26.31 -25.78
N GLY A 359 11.83 25.40 -26.28
CA GLY A 359 11.50 24.15 -25.58
C GLY A 359 11.65 22.95 -26.52
N VAL A 360 12.16 21.85 -25.97
CA VAL A 360 12.30 20.57 -26.66
C VAL A 360 11.76 19.47 -25.74
N VAL A 361 10.93 18.59 -26.29
CA VAL A 361 10.53 17.34 -25.64
C VAL A 361 10.81 16.16 -26.55
N VAL A 362 11.32 15.08 -25.95
CA VAL A 362 11.56 13.80 -26.63
C VAL A 362 10.95 12.70 -25.78
N LEU A 363 10.03 11.93 -26.36
CA LEU A 363 9.30 10.81 -25.76
C LEU A 363 9.70 9.53 -26.51
N THR A 364 10.28 8.54 -25.83
CA THR A 364 10.70 7.30 -26.47
C THR A 364 9.97 6.10 -25.87
N ASN A 365 9.73 5.08 -26.68
CA ASN A 365 9.17 3.80 -26.26
C ASN A 365 10.25 2.72 -25.99
N GLN A 366 11.44 3.15 -25.58
CA GLN A 366 12.52 2.28 -25.12
C GLN A 366 13.38 3.00 -24.09
N HIS A 367 13.91 2.27 -23.12
CA HIS A 367 14.76 2.80 -22.05
C HIS A 367 16.20 3.04 -22.55
N THR A 368 16.41 4.10 -23.38
CA THR A 368 17.72 4.48 -23.92
C THR A 368 17.93 5.99 -23.83
N THR A 369 18.66 6.43 -22.80
CA THR A 369 18.90 7.87 -22.53
C THR A 369 19.74 8.55 -23.59
N GLY A 370 20.69 7.85 -24.21
CA GLY A 370 21.53 8.38 -25.30
C GLY A 370 20.73 8.84 -26.51
N ALA A 371 19.56 8.25 -26.75
CA ALA A 371 18.72 8.65 -27.89
C ALA A 371 18.12 10.05 -27.68
N TYR A 372 17.44 10.32 -26.57
CA TYR A 372 16.82 11.62 -26.35
C TYR A 372 17.88 12.72 -26.17
N TRP A 373 19.00 12.44 -25.47
CA TRP A 373 20.06 13.43 -25.32
C TRP A 373 20.74 13.78 -26.65
N SER A 374 20.90 12.81 -27.55
CA SER A 374 21.43 13.11 -28.89
C SER A 374 20.54 14.10 -29.64
N ILE A 375 19.20 13.91 -29.57
CA ILE A 375 18.25 14.82 -30.25
C ILE A 375 18.27 16.19 -29.57
N ILE A 376 18.14 16.24 -28.25
CA ILE A 376 18.05 17.50 -27.50
C ILE A 376 19.32 18.34 -27.70
N ASN A 377 20.49 17.75 -27.48
CA ASN A 377 21.73 18.50 -27.59
C ASN A 377 21.98 19.01 -29.02
N HIS A 378 21.60 18.22 -30.04
CA HIS A 378 21.68 18.70 -31.44
C HIS A 378 20.77 19.92 -31.68
N VAL A 379 19.55 19.93 -31.13
CA VAL A 379 18.64 21.07 -31.24
C VAL A 379 19.18 22.27 -30.44
N LEU A 380 19.65 22.05 -29.20
CA LEU A 380 20.21 23.12 -28.37
C LEU A 380 21.43 23.77 -29.03
N ASP A 381 22.37 22.97 -29.58
CA ASP A 381 23.57 23.49 -30.27
C ASP A 381 23.20 24.37 -31.46
N TYR A 382 22.18 23.97 -32.23
CA TYR A 382 21.72 24.76 -33.37
C TYR A 382 21.23 26.15 -32.97
N TYR A 383 20.35 26.24 -31.96
CA TYR A 383 19.79 27.52 -31.53
C TYR A 383 20.77 28.34 -30.69
N MET A 384 21.69 27.72 -29.98
CA MET A 384 22.75 28.38 -29.20
C MET A 384 23.96 28.76 -30.06
N GLN A 385 23.99 28.34 -31.31
CA GLN A 385 25.10 28.53 -32.23
C GLN A 385 26.43 27.95 -31.71
N ASN A 386 26.32 26.79 -31.02
CA ASN A 386 27.47 26.03 -30.58
C ASN A 386 28.15 25.33 -31.79
N PRO A 387 29.46 24.97 -31.71
CA PRO A 387 30.11 24.11 -32.68
C PRO A 387 29.36 22.77 -32.83
N SER A 388 29.32 22.27 -34.08
CA SER A 388 28.76 20.93 -34.35
C SER A 388 29.53 19.86 -33.60
N PHE A 389 28.80 18.94 -32.97
CA PHE A 389 29.36 17.82 -32.23
C PHE A 389 28.63 16.49 -32.56
N ASP A 390 29.38 15.39 -32.59
CA ASP A 390 28.81 14.06 -32.87
C ASP A 390 28.18 13.47 -31.58
N TRP A 391 26.98 13.94 -31.24
CA TRP A 391 26.24 13.45 -30.06
C TRP A 391 25.84 11.98 -30.18
N ILE A 392 25.51 11.51 -31.38
CA ILE A 392 25.16 10.11 -31.64
C ILE A 392 26.35 9.20 -31.30
N GLY A 393 27.53 9.48 -31.86
CA GLY A 393 28.74 8.71 -31.59
C GLY A 393 29.19 8.80 -30.13
N GLY A 394 29.08 9.98 -29.52
CA GLY A 394 29.43 10.19 -28.12
C GLY A 394 28.58 9.33 -27.16
N TYR A 395 27.27 9.43 -27.27
CA TYR A 395 26.35 8.64 -26.42
C TYR A 395 26.35 7.13 -26.73
N LYS A 396 26.63 6.75 -27.99
CA LYS A 396 26.83 5.34 -28.37
C LYS A 396 27.99 4.71 -27.61
N LYS A 397 29.15 5.39 -27.54
CA LYS A 397 30.32 4.93 -26.78
C LYS A 397 29.98 4.70 -25.30
N ILE A 398 29.20 5.60 -24.69
CA ILE A 398 28.78 5.47 -23.31
C ILE A 398 27.87 4.23 -23.13
N SER A 399 26.86 4.06 -23.98
CA SER A 399 25.96 2.93 -23.98
C SER A 399 26.69 1.59 -24.15
N ASP A 400 27.66 1.53 -25.08
CA ASP A 400 28.44 0.31 -25.31
C ASP A 400 29.35 -0.02 -24.11
N SER A 401 29.94 1.00 -23.49
CA SER A 401 30.76 0.83 -22.28
C SER A 401 29.93 0.35 -21.08
N ALA A 402 28.70 0.84 -20.90
CA ALA A 402 27.79 0.35 -19.86
C ALA A 402 27.40 -1.12 -20.09
N THR A 403 27.05 -1.47 -21.33
CA THR A 403 26.76 -2.86 -21.70
C THR A 403 27.92 -3.80 -21.42
N ALA A 404 29.15 -3.38 -21.78
CA ALA A 404 30.35 -4.20 -21.52
C ALA A 404 30.62 -4.39 -20.01
N ARG A 405 30.42 -3.35 -19.20
CA ARG A 405 30.55 -3.44 -17.74
C ARG A 405 29.55 -4.42 -17.12
N SER A 406 28.28 -4.31 -17.49
CA SER A 406 27.21 -5.22 -17.00
C SER A 406 27.54 -6.68 -17.36
N GLN A 407 27.98 -6.96 -18.60
CA GLN A 407 28.39 -8.30 -19.01
C GLN A 407 29.61 -8.81 -18.25
N ALA A 408 30.61 -7.95 -18.00
CA ALA A 408 31.81 -8.32 -17.22
C ALA A 408 31.43 -8.67 -15.75
N GLN A 409 30.52 -7.92 -15.15
CA GLN A 409 30.03 -8.20 -13.80
C GLN A 409 29.31 -9.55 -13.71
N LYS A 410 28.43 -9.86 -14.66
CA LYS A 410 27.75 -11.17 -14.74
C LYS A 410 28.73 -12.34 -14.87
N ARG A 411 29.77 -12.18 -15.68
CA ARG A 411 30.84 -13.18 -15.83
C ARG A 411 31.61 -13.36 -14.52
N LYS A 412 31.93 -12.27 -13.80
CA LYS A 412 32.62 -12.32 -12.51
C LYS A 412 31.84 -13.13 -11.49
N VAL A 413 30.54 -12.89 -11.37
CA VAL A 413 29.63 -13.64 -10.46
C VAL A 413 29.66 -15.14 -10.80
N ALA A 414 29.58 -15.49 -12.07
CA ALA A 414 29.60 -16.91 -12.50
C ALA A 414 30.93 -17.61 -12.17
N ILE A 415 32.06 -16.92 -12.29
CA ILE A 415 33.41 -17.48 -12.04
C ILE A 415 33.69 -17.65 -10.53
N THR A 416 33.11 -16.80 -9.68
CA THR A 416 33.36 -16.84 -8.23
C THR A 416 32.52 -17.88 -7.50
N ARG A 417 31.62 -18.60 -8.18
CA ARG A 417 30.81 -19.64 -7.58
C ARG A 417 31.63 -20.87 -7.24
N ASP A 418 31.64 -21.28 -5.97
CA ASP A 418 32.11 -22.60 -5.56
C ASP A 418 30.98 -23.64 -5.77
N SER A 419 31.13 -24.46 -6.79
CA SER A 419 30.13 -25.49 -7.13
C SER A 419 30.14 -26.70 -6.18
N THR A 420 31.14 -26.79 -5.27
CA THR A 420 31.27 -27.88 -4.27
C THR A 420 30.61 -27.53 -2.95
N ASP A 421 30.34 -26.24 -2.72
CA ASP A 421 29.70 -25.75 -1.49
C ASP A 421 28.27 -26.24 -1.37
N LYS A 422 27.81 -26.49 -0.15
CA LYS A 422 26.46 -26.97 0.17
C LYS A 422 25.81 -26.09 1.21
N PRO A 423 24.48 -26.01 1.21
CA PRO A 423 23.74 -25.27 2.24
C PRO A 423 24.12 -25.75 3.65
N SER A 424 24.31 -24.81 4.58
CA SER A 424 24.66 -25.11 5.98
C SER A 424 23.54 -25.86 6.72
N ILE A 425 22.30 -25.71 6.26
CA ILE A 425 21.11 -26.40 6.78
C ILE A 425 20.32 -27.01 5.61
N PRO A 426 19.46 -28.03 5.84
CA PRO A 426 18.60 -28.58 4.80
C PRO A 426 17.79 -27.51 4.08
N LEU A 427 17.62 -27.62 2.76
CA LEU A 427 16.94 -26.61 1.92
C LEU A 427 15.53 -26.29 2.43
N GLU A 428 14.82 -27.26 2.95
CA GLU A 428 13.47 -27.09 3.50
C GLU A 428 13.44 -26.09 4.68
N ARG A 429 14.53 -25.97 5.44
CA ARG A 429 14.62 -25.08 6.59
C ARG A 429 14.77 -23.60 6.20
N TYR A 430 15.14 -23.27 4.96
CA TYR A 430 15.09 -21.91 4.45
C TYR A 430 13.65 -21.50 4.06
N GLY A 431 12.75 -22.47 3.89
CA GLY A 431 11.33 -22.23 3.72
C GLY A 431 10.68 -21.71 4.99
N GLY A 432 9.62 -20.93 4.83
CA GLY A 432 8.86 -20.36 5.95
C GLY A 432 8.14 -19.09 5.56
N THR A 433 7.51 -18.49 6.57
CA THR A 433 6.91 -17.17 6.48
C THR A 433 7.85 -16.14 7.10
N TYR A 434 8.03 -15.05 6.39
CA TYR A 434 8.83 -13.89 6.81
C TYR A 434 7.96 -12.66 6.77
N THR A 435 8.36 -11.61 7.46
CA THR A 435 7.77 -10.28 7.39
C THR A 435 8.82 -9.27 6.94
N GLU A 436 8.36 -8.27 6.23
CA GLU A 436 9.13 -7.11 5.81
C GLU A 436 8.25 -5.86 5.96
N GLU A 437 8.83 -4.77 6.45
CA GLU A 437 8.06 -3.61 6.92
C GLU A 437 7.33 -2.85 5.80
N LEU A 438 7.87 -2.83 4.58
CA LEU A 438 7.28 -2.14 3.45
C LEU A 438 6.32 -3.02 2.67
N MET A 439 6.71 -4.26 2.36
CA MET A 439 5.95 -5.18 1.52
C MET A 439 5.10 -6.18 2.31
N GLY A 440 5.26 -6.22 3.64
CA GLY A 440 4.50 -7.10 4.52
C GLY A 440 4.97 -8.54 4.48
N LYS A 441 4.04 -9.47 4.36
CA LYS A 441 4.31 -10.90 4.44
C LYS A 441 5.01 -11.42 3.17
N VAL A 442 6.07 -12.22 3.40
CA VAL A 442 6.84 -12.90 2.35
C VAL A 442 6.87 -14.39 2.69
N THR A 443 6.56 -15.25 1.72
CA THR A 443 6.63 -16.69 1.89
C THR A 443 7.75 -17.28 1.04
N ILE A 444 8.47 -18.25 1.60
CA ILE A 444 9.41 -19.09 0.86
C ILE A 444 8.92 -20.53 1.00
N THR A 445 8.51 -21.13 -0.12
CA THR A 445 7.94 -22.46 -0.15
C THR A 445 8.76 -23.38 -1.05
N LYS A 446 8.82 -24.67 -0.69
CA LYS A 446 9.39 -25.69 -1.57
C LYS A 446 8.36 -26.09 -2.64
N GLU A 447 8.78 -26.02 -3.89
CA GLU A 447 8.03 -26.50 -5.06
C GLU A 447 8.88 -27.48 -5.84
N ASP A 448 8.34 -28.09 -6.89
CA ASP A 448 9.02 -29.15 -7.67
C ASP A 448 10.40 -28.74 -8.19
N THR A 449 10.58 -27.45 -8.50
CA THR A 449 11.82 -26.88 -9.05
C THR A 449 12.78 -26.31 -8.00
N GLY A 450 12.44 -26.33 -6.71
CA GLY A 450 13.26 -25.76 -5.63
C GLY A 450 12.47 -24.85 -4.70
N LEU A 451 13.14 -23.88 -4.10
CA LEU A 451 12.51 -22.88 -3.25
C LEU A 451 11.94 -21.73 -4.10
N VAL A 452 10.74 -21.28 -3.76
CA VAL A 452 10.09 -20.14 -4.42
C VAL A 452 9.73 -19.09 -3.38
N LEU A 453 10.22 -17.87 -3.60
CA LEU A 453 9.94 -16.68 -2.79
C LEU A 453 8.75 -15.93 -3.38
N ARG A 454 7.80 -15.50 -2.54
CA ARG A 454 6.63 -14.70 -2.92
C ARG A 454 6.36 -13.60 -1.92
N PHE A 455 6.19 -12.38 -2.41
CA PHE A 455 5.64 -11.27 -1.65
C PHE A 455 4.10 -11.28 -1.76
N GLU A 456 3.38 -11.31 -0.63
CA GLU A 456 1.91 -11.40 -0.61
C GLU A 456 1.25 -10.20 -1.29
N ASN A 457 1.84 -9.01 -1.11
CA ASN A 457 1.31 -7.75 -1.64
C ASN A 457 1.84 -7.39 -3.03
N SER A 458 2.36 -8.36 -3.79
CA SER A 458 2.77 -8.18 -5.18
C SER A 458 2.54 -9.43 -6.01
N ASP A 459 1.94 -9.27 -7.17
CA ASP A 459 1.82 -10.36 -8.16
C ASP A 459 3.09 -10.52 -9.01
N TYR A 460 4.04 -9.61 -8.87
CA TYR A 460 5.27 -9.53 -9.68
C TYR A 460 6.52 -10.00 -8.94
N TYR A 461 6.54 -9.87 -7.62
CA TYR A 461 7.69 -10.29 -6.81
C TYR A 461 7.58 -11.77 -6.44
N ILE A 462 7.65 -12.62 -7.47
CA ILE A 462 7.74 -14.07 -7.37
C ILE A 462 9.09 -14.49 -7.96
N ALA A 463 9.92 -15.22 -7.20
CA ALA A 463 11.26 -15.60 -7.65
C ALA A 463 11.58 -17.06 -7.34
N ASP A 464 12.22 -17.72 -8.30
CA ASP A 464 12.87 -19.03 -8.08
C ASP A 464 14.20 -18.80 -7.37
N LEU A 465 14.43 -19.50 -6.26
CA LEU A 465 15.66 -19.45 -5.48
C LEU A 465 16.56 -20.63 -5.82
N ALA A 466 17.67 -20.39 -6.48
CA ALA A 466 18.72 -21.37 -6.72
C ALA A 466 19.85 -21.18 -5.71
N TYR A 467 20.24 -22.24 -5.02
CA TYR A 467 21.38 -22.17 -4.10
C TYR A 467 22.65 -21.72 -4.84
N PHE A 468 23.37 -20.77 -4.23
CA PHE A 468 24.61 -20.24 -4.80
C PHE A 468 25.83 -20.69 -4.00
N GLN A 469 26.05 -20.16 -2.80
CA GLN A 469 27.07 -20.57 -1.81
C GLN A 469 26.87 -19.85 -0.47
N TYR A 470 27.40 -20.38 0.64
CA TYR A 470 27.44 -19.73 1.98
C TYR A 470 26.09 -19.18 2.45
N ASN A 471 25.03 -19.98 2.39
CA ASN A 471 23.66 -19.58 2.71
C ASN A 471 23.09 -18.46 1.81
N ASN A 472 23.71 -18.21 0.65
CA ASN A 472 23.17 -17.32 -0.36
C ASN A 472 22.47 -18.09 -1.47
N PHE A 473 21.38 -17.51 -1.96
CA PHE A 473 20.62 -17.97 -3.11
C PHE A 473 20.61 -16.90 -4.18
N ILE A 474 20.53 -17.31 -5.45
CA ILE A 474 20.18 -16.42 -6.55
C ILE A 474 18.66 -16.51 -6.72
N ALA A 475 17.98 -15.40 -6.44
CA ALA A 475 16.58 -15.21 -6.77
C ALA A 475 16.45 -14.78 -8.22
N LYS A 476 15.68 -15.50 -9.00
CA LYS A 476 15.36 -15.18 -10.39
C LYS A 476 13.88 -14.83 -10.48
N PHE A 477 13.58 -13.53 -10.63
CA PHE A 477 12.21 -13.04 -10.64
C PHE A 477 11.49 -13.44 -11.91
N ARG A 478 10.29 -14.02 -11.74
CA ARG A 478 9.43 -14.51 -12.84
C ARG A 478 8.71 -13.36 -13.54
N GLY A 479 8.25 -13.61 -14.75
CA GLY A 479 7.32 -12.74 -15.47
C GLY A 479 7.91 -11.41 -15.95
N MET A 480 9.23 -11.27 -15.98
CA MET A 480 9.90 -10.12 -16.57
C MET A 480 10.47 -10.46 -17.95
N GLU A 481 10.48 -9.48 -18.89
CA GLU A 481 11.03 -9.69 -20.23
C GLU A 481 12.50 -10.11 -20.19
N PHE A 482 13.24 -9.55 -19.22
CA PHE A 482 14.58 -9.96 -18.82
C PHE A 482 14.57 -10.28 -17.35
N PRO A 483 14.96 -11.50 -16.94
CA PRO A 483 14.99 -11.87 -15.54
C PRO A 483 15.88 -10.92 -14.74
N THR A 484 15.31 -10.32 -13.71
CA THR A 484 16.11 -9.65 -12.68
C THR A 484 16.61 -10.72 -11.73
N GLU A 485 17.91 -10.69 -11.43
CA GLU A 485 18.57 -11.59 -10.49
C GLU A 485 19.04 -10.84 -9.26
N ALA A 486 18.84 -11.45 -8.09
CA ALA A 486 19.26 -10.87 -6.82
C ALA A 486 19.85 -11.96 -5.89
N TYR A 487 20.81 -11.60 -5.05
CA TYR A 487 21.19 -12.42 -3.92
C TYR A 487 20.10 -12.37 -2.85
N VAL A 488 19.77 -13.53 -2.29
CA VAL A 488 19.04 -13.68 -1.03
C VAL A 488 19.99 -14.31 -0.03
N SER A 489 20.49 -13.51 0.89
CA SER A 489 21.53 -13.88 1.85
C SER A 489 20.90 -14.15 3.21
N PHE A 490 20.82 -15.42 3.61
CA PHE A 490 20.28 -15.81 4.92
C PHE A 490 21.32 -15.68 6.02
N GLN A 491 20.90 -15.16 7.16
CA GLN A 491 21.65 -15.11 8.41
C GLN A 491 21.12 -16.18 9.35
N LEU A 492 22.03 -16.95 9.94
CA LEU A 492 21.68 -18.03 10.87
C LEU A 492 22.10 -17.66 12.29
N ASN A 493 21.26 -18.02 13.26
CA ASN A 493 21.61 -18.04 14.68
C ASN A 493 22.58 -19.19 14.98
N PRO A 494 23.30 -19.16 16.13
CA PRO A 494 24.21 -20.24 16.54
C PRO A 494 23.57 -21.63 16.64
N ASP A 495 22.25 -21.70 16.86
CA ASP A 495 21.48 -22.95 16.93
C ASP A 495 21.03 -23.46 15.54
N GLY A 496 21.41 -22.75 14.46
CA GLY A 496 21.05 -23.06 13.09
C GLY A 496 19.61 -22.66 12.70
N THR A 497 18.90 -21.88 13.52
CA THR A 497 17.65 -21.22 13.10
C THR A 497 17.94 -19.98 12.25
N ILE A 498 16.99 -19.58 11.41
CA ILE A 498 17.16 -18.39 10.56
C ILE A 498 16.88 -17.14 11.39
N ASP A 499 17.82 -16.20 11.45
CA ASP A 499 17.64 -14.86 12.03
C ASP A 499 16.97 -13.90 11.05
N GLY A 500 17.22 -14.07 9.76
CA GLY A 500 16.65 -13.25 8.70
C GLY A 500 17.29 -13.47 7.35
N ALA A 501 16.88 -12.68 6.36
CA ALA A 501 17.52 -12.65 5.06
C ALA A 501 17.57 -11.21 4.51
N LYS A 502 18.60 -10.91 3.72
CA LYS A 502 18.72 -9.65 2.96
C LYS A 502 18.67 -9.94 1.48
N ILE A 503 18.05 -9.03 0.71
CA ILE A 503 17.98 -9.15 -0.74
C ILE A 503 18.84 -8.05 -1.37
N LYS A 504 19.71 -8.42 -2.33
CA LYS A 504 20.57 -7.50 -3.05
C LYS A 504 20.61 -7.84 -4.54
N VAL A 505 20.35 -6.84 -5.40
CA VAL A 505 20.38 -7.01 -6.86
C VAL A 505 21.79 -7.33 -7.35
N LEU A 506 21.92 -8.25 -8.31
CA LEU A 506 23.20 -8.61 -8.91
C LEU A 506 23.71 -7.56 -9.91
N ASP A 507 22.80 -6.96 -10.67
CA ASP A 507 23.13 -5.96 -11.69
C ASP A 507 22.98 -4.56 -11.07
N PRO A 508 24.08 -3.81 -10.86
CA PRO A 508 24.01 -2.47 -10.28
C PRO A 508 23.27 -1.46 -11.16
N ASP A 509 23.12 -1.74 -12.46
CA ASP A 509 22.32 -0.94 -13.39
C ASP A 509 20.85 -1.43 -13.44
N SER A 510 20.45 -2.31 -12.51
CA SER A 510 19.07 -2.81 -12.43
C SER A 510 18.09 -1.69 -12.11
N TYR A 511 16.89 -1.83 -12.67
CA TYR A 511 15.77 -0.95 -12.39
C TYR A 511 15.18 -1.13 -10.97
N PHE A 512 15.54 -2.23 -10.29
CA PHE A 512 15.05 -2.57 -8.97
C PHE A 512 16.15 -2.45 -7.94
N ASP A 513 15.83 -1.83 -6.82
CA ASP A 513 16.68 -1.80 -5.63
C ASP A 513 15.96 -2.51 -4.48
N PHE A 514 16.61 -3.53 -3.94
CA PHE A 514 16.12 -4.29 -2.78
C PHE A 514 16.99 -4.05 -1.53
N GLU A 515 17.94 -3.12 -1.55
CA GLU A 515 18.87 -2.92 -0.43
C GLU A 515 18.16 -2.51 0.87
N GLU A 516 16.95 -2.02 0.79
CA GLU A 516 16.12 -1.67 1.95
C GLU A 516 15.40 -2.88 2.57
N LEU A 517 15.35 -4.03 1.88
CA LEU A 517 14.55 -5.17 2.32
C LEU A 517 15.31 -6.09 3.28
N VAL A 518 14.78 -6.20 4.48
CA VAL A 518 15.22 -7.14 5.50
C VAL A 518 14.08 -8.06 5.85
N LEU A 519 14.15 -9.30 5.41
CA LEU A 519 13.19 -10.34 5.77
C LEU A 519 13.52 -10.84 7.19
N LYS A 520 12.55 -10.77 8.10
CA LYS A 520 12.61 -11.39 9.42
C LYS A 520 11.67 -12.58 9.48
N PRO A 521 12.01 -13.69 10.14
CA PRO A 521 11.06 -14.76 10.38
C PRO A 521 9.79 -14.17 10.98
N PHE A 522 8.65 -14.57 10.43
CA PHE A 522 7.37 -14.05 10.90
C PHE A 522 7.07 -14.61 12.28
N ASP A 523 7.17 -13.76 13.30
CA ASP A 523 6.73 -14.09 14.64
C ASP A 523 5.24 -13.75 14.77
N GLU A 524 4.40 -14.78 14.94
CA GLU A 524 2.98 -14.61 15.21
C GLU A 524 2.70 -14.03 16.60
N LYS A 525 3.72 -13.86 17.46
CA LYS A 525 3.53 -13.34 18.80
C LYS A 525 3.22 -11.84 18.76
N ILE A 526 2.20 -11.47 19.48
CA ILE A 526 1.83 -10.08 19.74
C ILE A 526 2.42 -9.67 21.09
N HIS A 527 3.21 -8.62 21.13
CA HIS A 527 4.06 -8.30 22.28
C HIS A 527 3.37 -7.39 23.30
N ASP A 528 2.45 -6.53 22.88
CA ASP A 528 1.77 -5.60 23.77
C ASP A 528 0.28 -5.38 23.40
N THR A 529 -0.41 -4.64 24.26
CA THR A 529 -1.84 -4.34 24.10
C THR A 529 -2.13 -3.35 22.96
N ALA A 530 -1.19 -2.49 22.61
CA ALA A 530 -1.36 -1.53 21.52
C ALA A 530 -1.29 -2.26 20.17
N GLU A 531 -0.33 -3.16 20.01
CA GLU A 531 -0.22 -4.04 18.84
C GLU A 531 -1.47 -4.90 18.68
N LEU A 532 -1.94 -5.53 19.78
CA LEU A 532 -3.18 -6.32 19.79
C LEU A 532 -4.39 -5.46 19.38
N HIS A 533 -4.53 -4.27 19.95
CA HIS A 533 -5.63 -3.36 19.63
C HIS A 533 -5.64 -2.97 18.14
N ASN A 534 -4.48 -2.62 17.60
CA ASN A 534 -4.35 -2.27 16.19
C ASN A 534 -4.71 -3.45 15.28
N ALA A 535 -4.18 -4.64 15.56
CA ALA A 535 -4.47 -5.85 14.78
C ALA A 535 -5.97 -6.20 14.80
N ILE A 536 -6.62 -6.12 15.95
CA ILE A 536 -8.06 -6.35 16.09
C ILE A 536 -8.86 -5.28 15.35
N SER A 537 -8.46 -4.02 15.41
CA SER A 537 -9.13 -2.92 14.71
C SER A 537 -9.12 -3.11 13.18
N VAL A 538 -8.05 -3.65 12.62
CA VAL A 538 -7.97 -4.01 11.19
C VAL A 538 -8.99 -5.11 10.84
N GLU A 539 -9.15 -6.12 11.70
CA GLU A 539 -10.16 -7.16 11.49
C GLU A 539 -11.59 -6.59 11.55
N PHE A 540 -11.89 -5.74 12.53
CA PHE A 540 -13.22 -5.15 12.67
C PHE A 540 -13.57 -4.14 11.56
N ALA A 541 -12.58 -3.45 11.00
CA ALA A 541 -12.78 -2.54 9.87
C ALA A 541 -13.33 -3.22 8.59
N LYS A 542 -13.29 -4.56 8.52
CA LYS A 542 -13.93 -5.33 7.44
C LYS A 542 -15.47 -5.27 7.48
N HIS A 543 -16.03 -4.85 8.61
CA HIS A 543 -17.47 -4.74 8.85
C HIS A 543 -17.80 -3.36 9.45
N PRO A 544 -17.78 -2.29 8.66
CA PRO A 544 -18.00 -0.93 9.15
C PRO A 544 -19.41 -0.70 9.73
N GLU A 545 -20.38 -1.56 9.38
CA GLU A 545 -21.73 -1.57 9.92
C GLU A 545 -21.82 -2.26 11.30
N GLY A 546 -20.77 -3.01 11.68
CA GLY A 546 -20.74 -3.85 12.89
C GLY A 546 -20.25 -3.09 14.12
N VAL A 547 -20.84 -3.43 15.27
CA VAL A 547 -20.31 -3.01 16.57
C VAL A 547 -19.84 -4.24 17.32
N PHE A 548 -18.59 -4.20 17.80
CA PHE A 548 -17.90 -5.33 18.41
C PHE A 548 -17.49 -5.03 19.86
N ALA A 549 -17.51 -6.05 20.70
CA ALA A 549 -16.94 -6.00 22.05
C ALA A 549 -16.00 -7.19 22.29
N VAL A 550 -14.91 -6.92 23.00
CA VAL A 550 -13.89 -7.91 23.38
C VAL A 550 -13.60 -7.77 24.87
N ALA A 551 -13.57 -8.89 25.58
CA ALA A 551 -13.01 -8.96 26.92
C ALA A 551 -12.10 -10.19 27.03
N VAL A 552 -10.87 -9.97 27.49
CA VAL A 552 -9.85 -11.01 27.68
C VAL A 552 -9.25 -10.91 29.06
N LYS A 553 -9.04 -12.04 29.70
CA LYS A 553 -8.32 -12.14 30.97
C LYS A 553 -7.46 -13.39 31.03
N GLU A 554 -6.15 -13.22 31.13
CA GLU A 554 -5.21 -14.30 31.42
C GLU A 554 -5.18 -14.55 32.95
N LEU A 555 -5.43 -15.79 33.38
CA LEU A 555 -5.73 -16.05 34.78
C LEU A 555 -4.52 -16.11 35.70
N SER A 556 -3.33 -16.43 35.17
CA SER A 556 -2.10 -16.55 35.96
C SER A 556 -1.47 -15.18 36.20
N SER A 557 -1.29 -14.37 35.13
CA SER A 557 -0.74 -13.02 35.22
C SER A 557 -1.75 -11.94 35.56
N ARG A 558 -3.05 -12.26 35.50
CA ARG A 558 -4.18 -11.34 35.62
C ARG A 558 -4.20 -10.20 34.58
N ARG A 559 -3.42 -10.32 33.48
CA ARG A 559 -3.48 -9.36 32.37
C ARG A 559 -4.87 -9.35 31.76
N GLN A 560 -5.35 -8.15 31.44
CA GLN A 560 -6.67 -7.91 30.86
C GLN A 560 -6.57 -7.05 29.61
N PHE A 561 -7.50 -7.25 28.67
CA PHE A 561 -7.64 -6.46 27.46
C PHE A 561 -9.12 -6.27 27.13
N PHE A 562 -9.53 -5.04 26.81
CA PHE A 562 -10.92 -4.68 26.60
C PHE A 562 -11.12 -3.80 25.38
N ILE A 563 -12.18 -4.09 24.61
CA ILE A 563 -12.74 -3.19 23.58
C ILE A 563 -14.25 -3.18 23.83
N ASN A 564 -14.86 -2.02 24.06
CA ASN A 564 -16.30 -1.84 24.30
C ASN A 564 -16.89 -2.86 25.29
N ALA A 565 -16.11 -3.31 26.27
CA ALA A 565 -16.43 -4.48 27.08
C ALA A 565 -17.66 -4.31 27.98
N HIS A 566 -18.06 -3.07 28.30
CA HIS A 566 -19.21 -2.71 29.11
C HIS A 566 -20.47 -2.37 28.30
N ASP A 567 -20.38 -2.36 26.96
CA ASP A 567 -21.53 -2.15 26.10
C ASP A 567 -22.52 -3.33 26.25
N SER A 568 -23.81 -3.00 26.28
CA SER A 568 -24.87 -3.97 26.43
C SER A 568 -25.27 -4.59 25.07
N TYR A 569 -25.36 -5.90 25.04
CA TYR A 569 -25.77 -6.70 23.87
C TYR A 569 -26.94 -7.61 24.23
N HIS A 570 -27.82 -7.87 23.25
CA HIS A 570 -28.78 -8.97 23.41
C HIS A 570 -28.02 -10.28 23.60
N ALA A 571 -28.32 -11.02 24.67
CA ALA A 571 -27.51 -12.18 25.09
C ALA A 571 -27.44 -13.33 24.07
N ALA A 572 -28.42 -13.44 23.19
CA ALA A 572 -28.64 -14.65 22.40
C ALA A 572 -28.50 -15.92 23.30
N SER A 573 -27.76 -16.94 22.85
CA SER A 573 -27.58 -18.16 23.65
C SER A 573 -26.43 -18.10 24.66
N THR A 574 -25.68 -16.98 24.78
CA THR A 574 -24.63 -16.88 25.80
C THR A 574 -25.18 -16.81 27.23
N MET A 575 -26.47 -16.39 27.41
CA MET A 575 -27.18 -16.41 28.68
C MET A 575 -27.31 -17.84 29.27
N LYS A 576 -27.10 -18.90 28.48
CA LYS A 576 -27.19 -20.29 28.95
C LYS A 576 -26.05 -20.68 29.90
N THR A 577 -24.93 -20.00 29.87
CA THR A 577 -23.78 -20.19 30.79
C THR A 577 -24.15 -19.77 32.25
N PRO A 578 -24.71 -18.57 32.51
CA PRO A 578 -25.29 -18.23 33.81
C PRO A 578 -26.32 -19.26 34.34
N VAL A 579 -27.21 -19.70 33.47
CA VAL A 579 -28.24 -20.70 33.84
C VAL A 579 -27.61 -22.04 34.26
N LEU A 580 -26.55 -22.48 33.59
CA LEU A 580 -25.77 -23.65 33.96
C LEU A 580 -25.18 -23.52 35.36
N ILE A 581 -24.58 -22.37 35.69
CA ILE A 581 -24.00 -22.11 37.03
C ILE A 581 -25.08 -22.21 38.09
N GLU A 582 -26.23 -21.56 37.89
CA GLU A 582 -27.33 -21.56 38.85
C GLU A 582 -27.87 -22.98 39.10
N ALA A 583 -27.98 -23.80 38.04
CA ALA A 583 -28.41 -25.20 38.23
C ALA A 583 -27.45 -25.99 39.14
N TYR A 584 -26.13 -25.86 38.94
CA TYR A 584 -25.14 -26.50 39.83
C TYR A 584 -25.12 -25.92 41.23
N LYS A 585 -25.36 -24.61 41.40
CA LYS A 585 -25.46 -23.96 42.71
C LYS A 585 -26.66 -24.47 43.50
N GLN A 586 -27.84 -24.59 42.89
CA GLN A 586 -29.04 -25.14 43.53
C GLN A 586 -28.90 -26.62 43.82
N ALA A 587 -28.24 -27.39 42.94
CA ALA A 587 -27.94 -28.80 43.22
C ALA A 587 -27.00 -28.95 44.45
N LYS A 588 -25.97 -28.09 44.58
CA LYS A 588 -25.10 -28.03 45.75
C LYS A 588 -25.86 -27.66 47.03
N ALA A 589 -26.84 -26.75 46.91
CA ALA A 589 -27.72 -26.38 48.02
C ALA A 589 -28.75 -27.46 48.39
N GLY A 590 -28.77 -28.59 47.69
CA GLY A 590 -29.65 -29.72 47.99
C GLY A 590 -31.10 -29.59 47.50
N LYS A 591 -31.41 -28.59 46.64
CA LYS A 591 -32.76 -28.43 46.08
C LYS A 591 -33.13 -29.56 45.15
N PHE A 592 -32.18 -30.14 44.44
CA PHE A 592 -32.30 -31.32 43.58
C PHE A 592 -30.90 -31.93 43.34
N LYS A 593 -30.86 -33.14 42.78
CA LYS A 593 -29.61 -33.74 42.29
C LYS A 593 -29.54 -33.57 40.76
N ILE A 594 -28.36 -33.32 40.19
CA ILE A 594 -28.16 -33.23 38.72
C ILE A 594 -28.61 -34.49 37.98
N THR A 595 -28.63 -35.64 38.67
CA THR A 595 -29.13 -36.94 38.18
C THR A 595 -30.65 -37.14 38.28
N ASP A 596 -31.36 -36.22 38.92
CA ASP A 596 -32.81 -36.32 39.06
C ASP A 596 -33.50 -36.18 37.73
N LYS A 597 -34.64 -36.82 37.58
CA LYS A 597 -35.40 -36.83 36.32
C LYS A 597 -36.48 -35.75 36.31
N VAL A 598 -36.60 -35.08 35.19
CA VAL A 598 -37.61 -34.06 34.91
C VAL A 598 -38.39 -34.45 33.68
N THR A 599 -39.71 -34.24 33.68
CA THR A 599 -40.55 -34.46 32.51
C THR A 599 -40.31 -33.40 31.46
N VAL A 600 -40.01 -33.80 30.22
CA VAL A 600 -39.90 -32.90 29.11
C VAL A 600 -41.24 -32.31 28.73
N LYS A 601 -41.41 -31.02 28.87
CA LYS A 601 -42.62 -30.27 28.51
C LYS A 601 -42.29 -29.19 27.46
N ASN A 602 -43.31 -28.82 26.67
CA ASN A 602 -43.21 -27.71 25.73
C ASN A 602 -44.37 -26.73 25.90
N GLU A 603 -44.61 -26.34 27.15
CA GLU A 603 -45.57 -25.32 27.53
C GLU A 603 -44.95 -24.44 28.60
N PHE A 604 -44.85 -23.14 28.31
CA PHE A 604 -44.23 -22.15 29.18
C PHE A 604 -45.15 -20.95 29.35
N LYS A 605 -44.88 -20.11 30.31
CA LYS A 605 -45.65 -18.88 30.56
C LYS A 605 -44.85 -17.64 30.15
N SER A 606 -45.48 -16.75 29.41
CA SER A 606 -44.89 -15.43 29.10
C SER A 606 -44.74 -14.61 30.38
N ILE A 607 -43.59 -13.96 30.54
CA ILE A 607 -43.32 -13.07 31.67
C ILE A 607 -44.14 -11.77 31.62
N VAL A 608 -44.79 -11.48 30.51
CA VAL A 608 -45.59 -10.26 30.27
C VAL A 608 -46.96 -10.36 30.95
N ASP A 609 -47.66 -11.48 30.75
CA ASP A 609 -49.07 -11.61 31.12
C ASP A 609 -49.43 -13.04 31.59
N GLY A 610 -48.44 -13.93 31.75
CA GLY A 610 -48.66 -15.31 32.17
C GLY A 610 -49.34 -16.23 31.16
N SER A 611 -49.59 -15.74 29.94
CA SER A 611 -50.16 -16.55 28.87
C SER A 611 -49.26 -17.69 28.46
N ALA A 612 -49.82 -18.83 28.09
CA ALA A 612 -49.06 -20.00 27.65
C ALA A 612 -48.47 -19.76 26.24
N PHE A 613 -47.23 -20.25 26.04
CA PHE A 613 -46.60 -20.36 24.72
C PHE A 613 -45.78 -21.65 24.64
N SER A 614 -45.52 -22.10 23.44
CA SER A 614 -44.67 -23.26 23.11
C SER A 614 -43.64 -22.92 22.06
N LEU A 615 -42.55 -23.67 22.04
CA LEU A 615 -41.48 -23.51 21.05
C LEU A 615 -41.76 -24.35 19.82
N ASP A 616 -41.28 -23.86 18.63
CA ASP A 616 -41.31 -24.63 17.43
C ASP A 616 -39.96 -25.35 17.22
N SER A 617 -40.02 -26.64 17.01
CA SER A 617 -38.83 -27.46 16.77
C SER A 617 -38.05 -27.05 15.50
N ILE A 618 -38.66 -26.35 14.55
CA ILE A 618 -38.00 -25.87 13.31
C ILE A 618 -36.96 -24.81 13.64
N ASN A 619 -37.19 -23.99 14.67
CA ASN A 619 -36.32 -22.88 15.06
C ASN A 619 -35.29 -23.28 16.15
N ASP A 620 -35.35 -24.51 16.68
CA ASP A 620 -34.37 -25.02 17.66
C ASP A 620 -33.22 -25.74 16.94
N SER A 621 -32.00 -25.55 17.38
CA SER A 621 -30.82 -26.27 16.88
C SER A 621 -30.72 -27.73 17.33
N GLU A 622 -31.64 -28.19 18.23
CA GLU A 622 -31.71 -29.53 18.74
C GLU A 622 -33.13 -30.09 18.63
N HIS A 623 -33.38 -31.06 17.79
CA HIS A 623 -34.71 -31.63 17.54
C HIS A 623 -35.00 -32.91 18.33
N GLY A 624 -34.02 -33.57 18.95
CA GLY A 624 -34.16 -34.84 19.65
C GLY A 624 -35.00 -34.74 20.88
N LEU A 625 -34.90 -33.62 21.64
CA LEU A 625 -35.63 -33.42 22.87
C LEU A 625 -37.14 -33.25 22.63
N TYR A 626 -37.59 -32.72 21.51
CA TYR A 626 -38.99 -32.58 21.14
C TYR A 626 -39.67 -33.94 20.99
N ARG A 627 -38.92 -35.00 20.60
CA ARG A 627 -39.43 -36.40 20.52
C ARG A 627 -39.55 -37.05 21.90
N MET A 628 -39.08 -36.39 22.95
CA MET A 628 -39.12 -36.85 24.32
C MET A 628 -40.21 -36.14 25.14
N ILE A 629 -41.02 -35.26 24.52
CA ILE A 629 -42.13 -34.58 25.24
C ILE A 629 -43.02 -35.63 25.90
N GLY A 630 -43.34 -35.44 27.18
CA GLY A 630 -44.07 -36.37 28.02
C GLY A 630 -43.21 -37.48 28.68
N LYS A 631 -41.95 -37.66 28.25
CA LYS A 631 -40.99 -38.60 28.86
C LYS A 631 -40.09 -37.87 29.85
N THR A 632 -39.35 -38.63 30.66
CA THR A 632 -38.38 -38.05 31.61
C THR A 632 -36.95 -38.18 31.11
N VAL A 633 -36.16 -37.12 31.36
CA VAL A 633 -34.71 -37.05 31.14
C VAL A 633 -34.04 -36.54 32.42
N THR A 634 -32.74 -36.75 32.58
CA THR A 634 -32.02 -36.19 33.74
C THR A 634 -31.78 -34.68 33.56
N ILE A 635 -31.66 -33.96 34.68
CA ILE A 635 -31.24 -32.54 34.64
C ILE A 635 -29.91 -32.43 33.94
N TYR A 636 -28.98 -33.37 34.13
CA TYR A 636 -27.69 -33.38 33.38
C TYR A 636 -27.90 -33.42 31.87
N ASP A 637 -28.80 -34.26 31.36
CA ASP A 637 -29.08 -34.33 29.92
C ASP A 637 -29.63 -32.99 29.38
N LEU A 638 -30.50 -32.31 30.16
CA LEU A 638 -30.99 -30.98 29.78
C LEU A 638 -29.86 -29.95 29.74
N LEU A 639 -29.00 -29.90 30.77
CA LEU A 639 -27.87 -29.00 30.84
C LEU A 639 -26.86 -29.26 29.69
N TYR A 640 -26.60 -30.53 29.41
CA TYR A 640 -25.73 -30.94 28.29
C TYR A 640 -26.28 -30.46 26.96
N ARG A 641 -27.53 -30.70 26.61
CA ARG A 641 -28.18 -30.25 25.37
C ARG A 641 -28.29 -28.73 25.30
N MET A 642 -28.62 -28.07 26.40
CA MET A 642 -28.67 -26.60 26.50
C MET A 642 -27.33 -25.94 26.10
N ILE A 643 -26.22 -26.50 26.51
CA ILE A 643 -24.89 -25.94 26.30
C ILE A 643 -24.33 -26.41 24.96
N THR A 644 -24.24 -27.72 24.72
CA THR A 644 -23.46 -28.27 23.60
C THR A 644 -24.17 -28.12 22.27
N MET A 645 -25.50 -28.29 22.26
CA MET A 645 -26.35 -28.21 21.06
C MET A 645 -27.21 -26.94 21.06
N SER A 646 -27.03 -26.08 22.05
CA SER A 646 -27.80 -24.84 22.22
C SER A 646 -29.34 -25.02 22.24
N SER A 647 -29.87 -26.15 22.73
CA SER A 647 -31.30 -26.44 22.73
C SER A 647 -32.11 -25.36 23.45
N ASN A 648 -33.11 -24.81 22.76
CA ASN A 648 -34.02 -23.81 23.30
C ASN A 648 -35.04 -24.46 24.23
N LEU A 649 -35.54 -25.66 23.88
CA LEU A 649 -36.47 -26.39 24.71
C LEU A 649 -35.83 -26.76 26.06
N ALA A 650 -34.60 -27.28 26.05
CA ALA A 650 -33.89 -27.58 27.29
C ALA A 650 -33.64 -26.30 28.13
N THR A 651 -33.32 -25.17 27.48
CA THR A 651 -33.12 -23.88 28.17
C THR A 651 -34.37 -23.45 28.95
N ASN A 652 -35.55 -23.51 28.32
CA ASN A 652 -36.77 -23.08 28.97
C ASN A 652 -37.19 -24.01 30.15
N ILE A 653 -36.98 -25.31 30.00
CA ILE A 653 -37.22 -26.26 31.08
C ILE A 653 -36.29 -25.99 32.27
N VAL A 654 -35.00 -25.72 32.00
CA VAL A 654 -34.04 -25.45 33.09
C VAL A 654 -34.31 -24.08 33.74
N ILE A 655 -34.67 -23.05 32.96
CA ILE A 655 -35.03 -21.74 33.55
C ILE A 655 -36.27 -21.84 34.43
N ASP A 656 -37.29 -22.60 34.03
CA ASP A 656 -38.45 -22.89 34.87
C ASP A 656 -38.08 -23.62 36.18
N LEU A 657 -37.06 -24.49 36.13
CA LEU A 657 -36.57 -25.22 37.28
C LEU A 657 -35.80 -24.33 38.26
N VAL A 658 -34.89 -23.48 37.76
CA VAL A 658 -33.95 -22.72 38.62
C VAL A 658 -34.44 -21.31 38.96
N GLY A 659 -35.31 -20.72 38.14
CA GLY A 659 -35.82 -19.35 38.27
C GLY A 659 -34.83 -18.30 37.74
N ALA A 660 -35.27 -17.40 36.84
CA ALA A 660 -34.45 -16.34 36.27
C ALA A 660 -33.90 -15.34 37.31
N GLU A 661 -34.68 -15.05 38.35
CA GLU A 661 -34.26 -14.16 39.45
C GLU A 661 -33.05 -14.73 40.20
N ASN A 662 -33.06 -16.05 40.51
CA ASN A 662 -31.92 -16.72 41.15
C ASN A 662 -30.65 -16.69 40.29
N VAL A 663 -30.80 -16.79 38.95
CA VAL A 663 -29.68 -16.63 38.00
C VAL A 663 -29.08 -15.25 38.15
N ASN A 664 -29.89 -14.18 38.13
CA ASN A 664 -29.42 -12.80 38.29
C ASN A 664 -28.72 -12.55 39.63
N GLU A 665 -29.30 -13.05 40.77
CA GLU A 665 -28.66 -12.94 42.07
C GLU A 665 -27.28 -13.59 42.10
N THR A 666 -27.16 -14.77 41.53
CA THR A 666 -25.90 -15.48 41.41
C THR A 666 -24.88 -14.69 40.58
N MET A 667 -25.28 -14.13 39.42
CA MET A 667 -24.40 -13.32 38.59
C MET A 667 -23.93 -12.05 39.33
N ARG A 668 -24.82 -11.34 40.02
CA ARG A 668 -24.46 -10.19 40.87
C ARG A 668 -23.45 -10.58 41.95
N SER A 669 -23.62 -11.73 42.61
CA SER A 669 -22.67 -12.22 43.63
C SER A 669 -21.30 -12.56 43.06
N MET A 670 -21.18 -12.85 41.74
CA MET A 670 -19.95 -13.10 41.04
C MET A 670 -19.33 -11.80 40.47
N GLY A 671 -19.95 -10.62 40.64
CA GLY A 671 -19.49 -9.34 40.14
C GLY A 671 -19.97 -8.98 38.72
N ALA A 672 -20.78 -9.80 38.09
CA ALA A 672 -21.43 -9.53 36.80
C ALA A 672 -22.71 -8.70 37.07
N LYS A 673 -22.54 -7.35 36.97
CA LYS A 673 -23.58 -6.39 37.47
C LYS A 673 -24.55 -5.94 36.38
N ASP A 674 -24.12 -5.92 35.12
CA ASP A 674 -24.86 -5.31 34.02
C ASP A 674 -25.61 -6.34 33.16
N MET A 675 -25.27 -7.63 33.27
CA MET A 675 -26.01 -8.68 32.57
C MET A 675 -27.36 -8.97 33.25
N GLN A 676 -28.33 -9.42 32.44
CA GLN A 676 -29.68 -9.67 32.89
C GLN A 676 -30.30 -10.88 32.19
N VAL A 677 -30.78 -11.84 32.93
CA VAL A 677 -31.60 -12.96 32.47
C VAL A 677 -33.03 -12.76 33.00
N LEU A 678 -33.94 -12.44 32.10
CA LEU A 678 -35.35 -12.14 32.46
C LEU A 678 -36.24 -13.32 32.20
N ARG A 679 -35.95 -14.09 31.17
CA ARG A 679 -36.89 -15.08 30.65
C ARG A 679 -36.18 -16.23 29.94
N GLY A 680 -36.98 -17.29 29.65
CA GLY A 680 -36.62 -18.30 28.67
C GLY A 680 -36.53 -17.72 27.25
N VAL A 681 -36.18 -18.52 26.29
CA VAL A 681 -36.09 -18.15 24.88
C VAL A 681 -37.45 -18.23 24.19
N GLU A 682 -37.66 -17.47 23.10
CA GLU A 682 -38.87 -17.49 22.25
C GLU A 682 -40.17 -17.02 22.94
N ASP A 683 -40.10 -16.31 24.07
CA ASP A 683 -41.22 -15.51 24.55
C ASP A 683 -41.36 -14.24 23.70
N ASN A 684 -42.09 -14.33 22.58
CA ASN A 684 -42.23 -13.29 21.60
C ASN A 684 -42.93 -12.03 22.17
N LYS A 685 -43.90 -12.20 23.10
CA LYS A 685 -44.52 -11.05 23.75
C LYS A 685 -43.53 -10.22 24.55
N ALA A 686 -42.65 -10.90 25.30
CA ALA A 686 -41.60 -10.21 26.04
C ALA A 686 -40.58 -9.56 25.10
N TYR A 687 -40.21 -10.22 23.98
CA TYR A 687 -39.31 -9.66 22.96
C TYR A 687 -39.90 -8.37 22.36
N GLU A 688 -41.16 -8.34 21.93
CA GLU A 688 -41.84 -7.18 21.37
C GLU A 688 -41.92 -6.00 22.35
N LYS A 689 -41.95 -6.26 23.65
CA LYS A 689 -41.92 -5.27 24.73
C LYS A 689 -40.47 -4.84 25.12
N GLY A 690 -39.46 -5.33 24.43
CA GLY A 690 -38.05 -5.00 24.73
C GLY A 690 -37.52 -5.68 26.01
N MET A 691 -38.24 -6.63 26.60
CA MET A 691 -37.85 -7.40 27.81
C MET A 691 -36.86 -8.52 27.39
N ASN A 692 -35.63 -8.15 27.05
CA ASN A 692 -34.62 -9.05 26.51
C ASN A 692 -33.59 -9.49 27.57
N ASN A 693 -33.03 -10.67 27.37
CA ASN A 693 -31.85 -11.11 28.10
C ASN A 693 -30.65 -10.33 27.54
N MET A 694 -29.91 -9.67 28.42
CA MET A 694 -28.81 -8.78 28.04
C MET A 694 -27.49 -9.23 28.68
N VAL A 695 -26.38 -9.01 27.99
CA VAL A 695 -25.03 -9.30 28.48
C VAL A 695 -24.05 -8.20 28.09
N THR A 696 -22.97 -8.09 28.84
CA THR A 696 -21.77 -7.37 28.45
C THR A 696 -20.60 -8.35 28.28
N ALA A 697 -19.59 -8.00 27.47
CA ALA A 697 -18.40 -8.84 27.36
C ALA A 697 -17.67 -8.96 28.69
N TYR A 698 -17.64 -7.88 29.48
CA TYR A 698 -17.04 -7.87 30.80
C TYR A 698 -17.73 -8.84 31.76
N ASP A 699 -19.07 -8.84 31.85
CA ASP A 699 -19.81 -9.69 32.74
C ASP A 699 -19.70 -11.19 32.39
N LEU A 700 -19.75 -11.52 31.09
CA LEU A 700 -19.51 -12.89 30.64
C LEU A 700 -18.08 -13.35 30.97
N MET A 701 -17.08 -12.44 30.86
CA MET A 701 -15.71 -12.74 31.28
C MET A 701 -15.64 -13.07 32.79
N MET A 702 -16.30 -12.28 33.64
CA MET A 702 -16.35 -12.55 35.09
C MET A 702 -17.01 -13.89 35.43
N VAL A 703 -18.08 -14.23 34.73
CA VAL A 703 -18.79 -15.50 34.85
C VAL A 703 -17.88 -16.68 34.48
N LEU A 704 -17.22 -16.60 33.36
CA LEU A 704 -16.29 -17.64 32.87
C LEU A 704 -15.00 -17.72 33.71
N GLU A 705 -14.51 -16.60 34.27
CA GLU A 705 -13.42 -16.59 35.24
C GLU A 705 -13.82 -17.38 36.49
N GLY A 706 -15.03 -17.18 36.97
CA GLY A 706 -15.58 -17.95 38.10
C GLY A 706 -15.53 -19.45 37.86
N ILE A 707 -15.96 -19.91 36.68
CA ILE A 707 -15.87 -21.32 36.27
C ILE A 707 -14.40 -21.76 36.18
N ALA A 708 -13.57 -21.01 35.45
CA ALA A 708 -12.18 -21.38 35.18
C ALA A 708 -11.30 -21.47 36.43
N SER A 709 -11.64 -20.71 37.47
CA SER A 709 -10.93 -20.65 38.76
C SER A 709 -11.54 -21.55 39.86
N GLY A 710 -12.57 -22.32 39.56
CA GLY A 710 -13.24 -23.19 40.54
C GLY A 710 -14.11 -22.45 41.55
N LYS A 711 -14.45 -21.18 41.30
CA LYS A 711 -15.16 -20.28 42.25
C LYS A 711 -16.63 -20.03 41.92
N ALA A 712 -17.11 -20.46 40.76
CA ALA A 712 -18.49 -20.21 40.35
C ALA A 712 -19.50 -20.90 41.33
N VAL A 713 -19.22 -22.13 41.76
CA VAL A 713 -19.92 -22.87 42.79
C VAL A 713 -18.92 -23.53 43.72
N ASP A 714 -18.14 -24.47 43.24
CA ASP A 714 -16.98 -25.11 43.83
C ASP A 714 -16.14 -25.76 42.72
N GLN A 715 -14.96 -26.31 43.06
CA GLN A 715 -14.07 -26.93 42.11
C GLN A 715 -14.71 -28.08 41.32
N ARG A 716 -15.42 -29.00 42.01
CA ARG A 716 -16.06 -30.15 41.38
C ARG A 716 -17.13 -29.71 40.37
N ALA A 717 -18.01 -28.79 40.76
CA ALA A 717 -19.06 -28.27 39.90
C ALA A 717 -18.44 -27.53 38.69
N SER A 718 -17.36 -26.76 38.90
CA SER A 718 -16.63 -26.06 37.83
C SER A 718 -16.02 -27.04 36.83
N ASP A 719 -15.39 -28.13 37.31
CA ASP A 719 -14.81 -29.16 36.44
C ASP A 719 -15.88 -29.84 35.56
N GLU A 720 -17.06 -30.14 36.15
CA GLU A 720 -18.20 -30.68 35.38
C GLU A 720 -18.76 -29.68 34.37
N MET A 721 -18.86 -28.39 34.72
CA MET A 721 -19.27 -27.34 33.79
C MET A 721 -18.27 -27.18 32.64
N ILE A 722 -16.96 -27.18 32.92
CA ILE A 722 -15.90 -27.15 31.89
C ILE A 722 -16.02 -28.37 30.97
N LYS A 723 -16.26 -29.56 31.52
CA LYS A 723 -16.45 -30.77 30.75
C LYS A 723 -17.60 -30.65 29.77
N ILE A 724 -18.76 -30.10 30.18
CA ILE A 724 -19.90 -29.82 29.29
C ILE A 724 -19.55 -28.80 28.25
N LEU A 725 -18.96 -27.63 28.61
CA LEU A 725 -18.60 -26.55 27.72
C LEU A 725 -17.56 -26.97 26.66
N THR A 726 -16.70 -27.96 26.98
CA THR A 726 -15.72 -28.47 25.98
C THR A 726 -16.35 -29.40 24.93
N GLN A 727 -17.59 -29.80 25.08
CA GLN A 727 -18.30 -30.61 24.10
C GLN A 727 -19.15 -29.77 23.13
N GLN A 728 -18.89 -28.48 23.07
CA GLN A 728 -19.59 -27.54 22.19
C GLN A 728 -19.51 -27.98 20.72
N HIS A 729 -20.67 -28.05 20.06
CA HIS A 729 -20.74 -28.39 18.62
C HIS A 729 -20.47 -27.21 17.72
N PHE A 730 -20.69 -25.98 18.15
CA PHE A 730 -20.52 -24.74 17.37
C PHE A 730 -19.12 -24.15 17.64
N THR A 731 -18.11 -24.61 16.91
CA THR A 731 -16.67 -24.28 17.11
C THR A 731 -16.11 -23.34 16.07
N ASN A 732 -16.97 -22.60 15.38
CA ASN A 732 -16.61 -21.78 14.21
C ASN A 732 -16.08 -20.37 14.54
N ILE A 733 -15.92 -20.01 15.82
CA ILE A 733 -15.41 -18.71 16.26
C ILE A 733 -14.15 -18.90 17.11
N ILE A 734 -14.24 -19.00 18.45
CA ILE A 734 -13.05 -19.01 19.32
C ILE A 734 -12.08 -20.14 18.96
N ALA A 735 -12.57 -21.35 18.76
CA ALA A 735 -11.70 -22.50 18.49
C ALA A 735 -11.19 -22.60 17.05
N LYS A 736 -11.82 -21.93 16.09
CA LYS A 736 -11.66 -22.17 14.63
C LYS A 736 -10.24 -22.06 14.10
N ASN A 737 -9.55 -20.99 14.49
CA ASN A 737 -8.21 -20.65 13.95
C ASN A 737 -7.08 -20.87 14.98
N LEU A 738 -7.40 -21.50 16.13
CA LEU A 738 -6.38 -21.87 17.12
C LEU A 738 -5.61 -23.12 16.68
N PRO A 739 -4.36 -23.30 17.15
CA PRO A 739 -3.57 -24.49 16.83
C PRO A 739 -4.28 -25.79 17.22
N SER A 740 -4.01 -26.85 16.46
CA SER A 740 -4.51 -28.20 16.77
C SER A 740 -4.08 -28.62 18.18
N GLY A 741 -5.00 -29.15 19.00
CA GLY A 741 -4.71 -29.56 20.38
C GLY A 741 -4.99 -28.50 21.45
N VAL A 742 -5.26 -27.24 21.10
CA VAL A 742 -5.73 -26.23 22.05
C VAL A 742 -7.18 -26.55 22.43
N LYS A 743 -7.41 -26.78 23.74
CA LYS A 743 -8.73 -27.09 24.26
C LYS A 743 -9.50 -25.79 24.54
N VAL A 744 -10.77 -25.75 24.12
CA VAL A 744 -11.68 -24.62 24.34
C VAL A 744 -12.96 -25.11 24.99
N ALA A 745 -13.39 -24.43 26.05
CA ALA A 745 -14.66 -24.60 26.67
C ALA A 745 -15.51 -23.36 26.41
N SER A 746 -16.48 -23.41 25.52
CA SER A 746 -17.21 -22.21 25.07
C SER A 746 -18.72 -22.37 24.99
N LYS A 747 -19.41 -21.23 24.92
CA LYS A 747 -20.81 -21.11 24.55
C LYS A 747 -21.03 -20.02 23.54
N SER A 748 -21.44 -20.39 22.35
CA SER A 748 -21.80 -19.48 21.26
C SER A 748 -23.25 -18.99 21.39
N GLY A 749 -23.57 -17.87 20.75
CA GLY A 749 -24.91 -17.32 20.62
C GLY A 749 -25.09 -16.60 19.27
N SER A 750 -26.22 -16.89 18.59
CA SER A 750 -26.54 -16.23 17.33
C SER A 750 -28.04 -16.04 17.18
N ILE A 751 -28.43 -14.83 16.78
CA ILE A 751 -29.76 -14.46 16.27
C ILE A 751 -29.57 -13.41 15.18
N SER A 752 -30.63 -12.97 14.49
CA SER A 752 -30.52 -11.96 13.42
C SER A 752 -29.60 -10.80 13.81
N PHE A 753 -28.60 -10.51 12.96
CA PHE A 753 -27.59 -9.45 13.13
C PHE A 753 -26.69 -9.55 14.39
N ILE A 754 -26.72 -10.66 15.12
CA ILE A 754 -25.96 -10.87 16.35
C ILE A 754 -25.19 -12.19 16.24
N THR A 755 -23.90 -12.14 16.53
CA THR A 755 -23.00 -13.31 16.58
C THR A 755 -22.09 -13.16 17.79
N HIS A 756 -22.09 -14.15 18.69
CA HIS A 756 -21.32 -14.14 19.91
C HIS A 756 -20.59 -15.47 20.12
N ASP A 757 -19.46 -15.43 20.80
CA ASP A 757 -18.84 -16.58 21.43
C ASP A 757 -18.10 -16.14 22.69
N SER A 758 -18.14 -17.00 23.73
CA SER A 758 -17.52 -16.73 25.02
C SER A 758 -16.95 -18.02 25.59
N GLY A 759 -15.69 -18.01 26.04
CA GLY A 759 -15.11 -19.27 26.48
C GLY A 759 -13.81 -19.15 27.26
N ILE A 760 -13.34 -20.32 27.72
CA ILE A 760 -12.08 -20.54 28.42
C ILE A 760 -11.16 -21.31 27.47
N VAL A 761 -10.00 -20.78 27.21
CA VAL A 761 -8.96 -21.41 26.37
C VAL A 761 -7.87 -21.96 27.28
N PHE A 762 -7.47 -23.21 27.05
CA PHE A 762 -6.43 -23.91 27.78
C PHE A 762 -5.15 -23.96 26.91
N LEU A 763 -4.10 -23.31 27.38
CA LEU A 763 -2.81 -23.28 26.70
C LEU A 763 -2.03 -24.59 26.93
N PRO A 764 -1.13 -24.99 25.99
CA PRO A 764 -0.32 -26.19 26.14
C PRO A 764 0.59 -26.21 27.37
N ASP A 765 1.00 -25.04 27.87
CA ASP A 765 1.82 -24.86 29.08
C ASP A 765 1.01 -24.91 30.39
N GLY A 766 -0.29 -25.19 30.31
CA GLY A 766 -1.19 -25.29 31.45
C GLY A 766 -1.84 -23.99 31.91
N ARG A 767 -1.43 -22.84 31.38
CA ARG A 767 -2.13 -21.55 31.59
C ARG A 767 -3.52 -21.55 30.97
N LYS A 768 -4.37 -20.68 31.47
CA LYS A 768 -5.74 -20.49 30.96
C LYS A 768 -6.04 -19.01 30.77
N TYR A 769 -6.84 -18.70 29.76
CA TYR A 769 -7.43 -17.38 29.65
C TYR A 769 -8.91 -17.46 29.29
N VAL A 770 -9.64 -16.43 29.67
CA VAL A 770 -11.03 -16.22 29.29
C VAL A 770 -11.04 -15.24 28.11
N VAL A 771 -11.87 -15.52 27.12
CA VAL A 771 -12.14 -14.65 26.00
C VAL A 771 -13.63 -14.55 25.69
N VAL A 772 -14.11 -13.33 25.48
CA VAL A 772 -15.49 -13.02 25.10
C VAL A 772 -15.44 -12.15 23.85
N LEU A 773 -16.17 -12.57 22.83
CA LEU A 773 -16.31 -11.87 21.54
C LEU A 773 -17.80 -11.67 21.27
N LEU A 774 -18.25 -10.42 21.25
CA LEU A 774 -19.63 -10.05 20.95
C LEU A 774 -19.70 -9.18 19.71
N SER A 775 -20.75 -9.35 18.88
CA SER A 775 -21.00 -8.48 17.73
C SER A 775 -22.50 -8.23 17.52
N ARG A 776 -22.82 -7.05 16.97
CA ARG A 776 -24.16 -6.69 16.49
C ARG A 776 -24.06 -5.86 15.22
N GLY A 777 -25.14 -5.86 14.40
CA GLY A 777 -25.25 -5.03 13.20
C GLY A 777 -24.82 -5.71 11.90
N VAL A 778 -24.11 -6.84 11.94
CA VAL A 778 -23.67 -7.57 10.75
C VAL A 778 -24.67 -8.67 10.39
N LYS A 779 -25.17 -8.65 9.16
CA LYS A 779 -26.16 -9.64 8.67
C LYS A 779 -25.52 -10.98 8.28
N ASP A 780 -24.31 -10.94 7.70
CA ASP A 780 -23.60 -12.15 7.27
C ASP A 780 -22.88 -12.83 8.44
N HIS A 781 -23.57 -13.79 9.08
CA HIS A 781 -23.03 -14.57 10.19
C HIS A 781 -21.76 -15.34 9.83
N LYS A 782 -21.58 -15.75 8.57
CA LYS A 782 -20.38 -16.49 8.15
C LYS A 782 -19.18 -15.56 8.08
N ALA A 783 -19.35 -14.38 7.51
CA ALA A 783 -18.27 -13.37 7.40
C ALA A 783 -17.87 -12.87 8.79
N VAL A 784 -18.80 -12.50 9.65
CA VAL A 784 -18.47 -12.02 11.00
C VAL A 784 -17.86 -13.10 11.87
N SER A 785 -18.28 -14.37 11.74
CA SER A 785 -17.65 -15.51 12.45
C SER A 785 -16.20 -15.70 12.02
N ALA A 786 -15.88 -15.54 10.74
CA ALA A 786 -14.51 -15.63 10.23
C ALA A 786 -13.62 -14.49 10.79
N THR A 787 -14.13 -13.27 10.83
CA THR A 787 -13.45 -12.12 11.48
C THR A 787 -13.21 -12.37 12.97
N MET A 788 -14.20 -12.81 13.71
CA MET A 788 -14.06 -13.11 15.14
C MET A 788 -13.10 -14.28 15.40
N ALA A 789 -13.03 -15.27 14.49
CA ALA A 789 -12.05 -16.35 14.57
C ALA A 789 -10.61 -15.85 14.38
N ASN A 790 -10.39 -14.88 13.50
CA ASN A 790 -9.10 -14.21 13.36
C ASN A 790 -8.75 -13.43 14.62
N VAL A 791 -9.70 -12.68 15.18
CA VAL A 791 -9.52 -11.97 16.46
C VAL A 791 -9.14 -12.92 17.58
N SER A 792 -9.80 -14.10 17.68
CA SER A 792 -9.44 -15.15 18.64
C SER A 792 -7.98 -15.61 18.47
N LYS A 793 -7.51 -15.79 17.23
CA LYS A 793 -6.12 -16.15 16.94
C LYS A 793 -5.14 -15.03 17.36
N LEU A 794 -5.46 -13.77 17.11
CA LEU A 794 -4.64 -12.63 17.55
C LEU A 794 -4.51 -12.60 19.08
N ILE A 795 -5.63 -12.83 19.79
CA ILE A 795 -5.64 -12.91 21.26
C ILE A 795 -4.79 -14.09 21.75
N TYR A 796 -4.89 -15.26 21.13
CA TYR A 796 -4.05 -16.42 21.44
C TYR A 796 -2.57 -16.09 21.29
N ASN A 797 -2.17 -15.43 20.19
CA ASN A 797 -0.80 -15.03 19.92
C ASN A 797 -0.26 -13.96 20.90
N TYR A 798 -1.15 -13.17 21.49
CA TYR A 798 -0.80 -12.23 22.57
C TYR A 798 -0.63 -12.91 23.93
N VAL A 799 -1.42 -13.93 24.21
CA VAL A 799 -1.42 -14.59 25.53
C VAL A 799 -0.35 -15.70 25.61
N LYS A 800 -0.06 -16.41 24.50
CA LYS A 800 0.97 -17.47 24.45
C LYS A 800 2.43 -16.93 24.68
#